data_9e56d42c3384e9c0d893f9b01341816f
#
_entry.id   9e56d42c3384e9c0d893f9b01341816f
#
_cell.length_a   1.000
_cell.length_b   1.000
_cell.length_c   1.000
_cell.angle_alpha   90.00
_cell.angle_beta   90.00
_cell.angle_gamma   90.00
#
_symmetry.space_group_name_H-M   'P 1'
#
loop_
_entity.id
_entity.type
_entity.pdbx_description
1 polymer ?
#
loop_
_entity_poly.entity_id
_entity_poly.type
_entity_poly.pdbx_seq_one_letter_code
_entity_poly.pdbx_strand_id
1 'polypeptide(L)'
;MDQLLNEHLLTEHLLTGRPFPLGATWDGLGVNFAVFSANATSIELCLFDPSGRREVARLELPECTDEVWHGYLPDAKPGLLYGYRAHGPYEPRAGHRFNPNKLLLDPYAQEMHGDLIWSDALFGYRVGSGRADLTFDRRDSARAMPKGVVVDNSFNWGDDRPPMVPWERTVIYEAHVRGLTCLNEMVPPRERGTFAALANPHVIEHLQRLGITAIELLPVHAFMQDRFLVERRLRNYWGYSTLSFFAPEPRYLVEPWMRNQVKVAVRRLHAAGIEVILDVVYNHTCEGSEMGPTLSWRGLDNASYYRLVPGDERHHINDTGTGNTLNVPHPRVLQMVTDSLRYWVECYHVDGFRFDLGTILGRELAGFDPHSGFFDAVRQDPVLGRVKLISEPWDIGPGGYQVGNHPPGFGEWNDRFRDDVRQFWNGASSVRGGLAARLSGSAELFDHDRRRPSASVNFLASHDGYTLHDLVTYEQRHNEANGENGEDGHANNHSRNWGAEGETDDPEINATRGAVKRAMLATLFASAGTPMLMAGDEMNRTQHGNNNAYCQDNEISYLNWQLGAEEDSRMLMAFTARLIALRHRYESLRPSHFLHGEVVSPDGITNLAWFDQHGQPLTPEAWDEPEARTLTLRRAVPLPNGKVELMLVLLNADSAAQEFLLPGPEVNWTMLLDTALPEVAACPLDASRARVEAYAVMLLVGWLP
;
A
#
# COMPACT_ATOMS: atom_id res chain seq x y z
N MET A 1 13.78 -28.96 -24.56
CA MET A 1 14.22 -27.57 -24.33
C MET A 1 15.24 -27.08 -25.35
N ASP A 2 15.91 -27.99 -26.06
CA ASP A 2 16.86 -27.65 -27.15
C ASP A 2 16.22 -27.28 -28.50
N GLN A 3 14.89 -27.26 -28.60
CA GLN A 3 14.17 -26.94 -29.83
C GLN A 3 13.71 -25.48 -29.96
N LEU A 4 13.98 -24.64 -28.97
CA LEU A 4 13.56 -23.24 -28.97
C LEU A 4 14.49 -22.31 -29.77
N LEU A 5 15.68 -22.78 -30.09
CA LEU A 5 16.63 -22.09 -30.95
C LEU A 5 17.04 -23.02 -32.11
N ASN A 6 16.13 -23.28 -33.04
CA ASN A 6 16.53 -23.82 -34.32
C ASN A 6 17.43 -22.83 -35.00
N GLU A 7 18.59 -23.30 -35.54
CA GLU A 7 19.56 -22.49 -36.30
C GLU A 7 18.93 -21.74 -37.51
N HIS A 8 17.64 -22.00 -37.82
CA HIS A 8 16.84 -21.30 -38.83
C HIS A 8 16.10 -20.06 -38.34
N LEU A 9 16.03 -19.79 -36.99
CA LEU A 9 15.35 -18.61 -36.40
C LEU A 9 16.17 -17.31 -36.47
N LEU A 10 17.41 -17.36 -36.92
CA LEU A 10 18.25 -16.18 -37.13
C LEU A 10 17.95 -15.62 -38.52
N THR A 11 16.76 -15.06 -38.72
CA THR A 11 16.55 -14.09 -39.79
C THR A 11 17.53 -12.92 -39.52
N GLU A 12 18.28 -12.54 -40.51
CA GLU A 12 19.24 -11.40 -40.38
C GLU A 12 18.52 -10.08 -40.05
N HIS A 13 17.19 -10.04 -40.19
CA HIS A 13 16.38 -8.82 -40.01
C HIS A 13 14.98 -9.14 -39.41
N LEU A 14 14.49 -8.22 -38.60
CA LEU A 14 13.08 -8.20 -38.18
C LEU A 14 12.18 -7.77 -39.34
N LEU A 15 10.97 -8.30 -39.38
CA LEU A 15 9.92 -7.76 -40.24
C LEU A 15 9.36 -6.46 -39.64
N THR A 16 8.69 -5.67 -40.46
CA THR A 16 7.93 -4.51 -39.99
C THR A 16 6.88 -4.98 -38.98
N GLY A 17 6.91 -4.42 -37.77
CA GLY A 17 5.98 -4.71 -36.70
C GLY A 17 4.87 -3.67 -36.63
N ARG A 18 4.24 -3.59 -35.47
CA ARG A 18 3.19 -2.62 -35.13
C ARG A 18 3.66 -1.80 -33.92
N PRO A 19 3.34 -0.46 -33.87
CA PRO A 19 3.72 0.38 -32.73
C PRO A 19 2.91 0.08 -31.46
N PHE A 20 1.85 -0.73 -31.54
CA PHE A 20 0.97 -1.13 -30.42
C PHE A 20 0.54 -2.60 -30.51
N PRO A 21 0.34 -3.26 -29.35
CA PRO A 21 0.61 -2.79 -27.99
C PRO A 21 2.12 -2.62 -27.74
N LEU A 22 2.49 -1.80 -26.75
CA LEU A 22 3.87 -1.69 -26.27
C LEU A 22 4.28 -2.98 -25.55
N GLY A 23 5.61 -3.24 -25.53
CA GLY A 23 6.18 -4.47 -25.00
C GLY A 23 6.30 -5.58 -26.04
N ALA A 24 6.54 -6.81 -25.57
CA ALA A 24 6.63 -8.01 -26.39
C ALA A 24 5.29 -8.75 -26.41
N THR A 25 4.63 -8.76 -27.57
CA THR A 25 3.30 -9.37 -27.74
C THR A 25 3.38 -10.59 -28.66
N TRP A 26 3.11 -11.76 -28.11
CA TRP A 26 2.99 -13.02 -28.87
C TRP A 26 1.58 -13.16 -29.46
N ASP A 27 1.49 -13.47 -30.76
CA ASP A 27 0.23 -13.59 -31.49
C ASP A 27 -0.07 -15.02 -32.01
N GLY A 28 0.76 -15.99 -31.60
CA GLY A 28 0.66 -17.40 -32.02
C GLY A 28 1.53 -17.73 -33.24
N LEU A 29 1.97 -16.76 -34.03
CA LEU A 29 2.83 -16.91 -35.20
C LEU A 29 4.22 -16.30 -35.01
N GLY A 30 4.35 -15.35 -34.08
CA GLY A 30 5.59 -14.67 -33.77
C GLY A 30 5.38 -13.68 -32.65
N VAL A 31 6.34 -12.75 -32.48
CA VAL A 31 6.32 -11.73 -31.42
C VAL A 31 6.51 -10.35 -32.01
N ASN A 32 5.59 -9.47 -31.71
CA ASN A 32 5.73 -8.04 -31.97
C ASN A 32 6.43 -7.39 -30.78
N PHE A 33 7.51 -6.67 -31.03
CA PHE A 33 8.25 -5.86 -30.08
C PHE A 33 7.99 -4.40 -30.36
N ALA A 34 7.59 -3.63 -29.35
CA ALA A 34 7.34 -2.20 -29.46
C ALA A 34 7.80 -1.48 -28.18
N VAL A 35 8.64 -0.45 -28.32
CA VAL A 35 9.21 0.30 -27.20
C VAL A 35 9.27 1.79 -27.51
N PHE A 36 8.88 2.63 -26.55
CA PHE A 36 8.88 4.08 -26.68
C PHE A 36 10.28 4.66 -26.43
N SER A 37 10.70 5.54 -27.33
CA SER A 37 11.82 6.46 -27.15
C SER A 37 11.74 7.58 -28.20
N ALA A 38 11.54 8.82 -27.73
CA ALA A 38 11.49 10.00 -28.61
C ALA A 38 12.86 10.46 -29.10
N ASN A 39 13.92 10.23 -28.32
CA ASN A 39 15.24 10.79 -28.56
C ASN A 39 16.31 9.74 -28.99
N ALA A 40 15.92 8.47 -29.09
CA ALA A 40 16.82 7.46 -29.66
C ALA A 40 17.05 7.68 -31.16
N THR A 41 18.23 7.34 -31.63
CA THR A 41 18.55 7.32 -33.07
C THR A 41 18.39 5.94 -33.70
N SER A 42 18.50 4.88 -32.90
CA SER A 42 18.13 3.49 -33.22
C SER A 42 18.00 2.67 -31.94
N ILE A 43 17.22 1.59 -32.02
CA ILE A 43 17.07 0.63 -30.91
C ILE A 43 17.32 -0.78 -31.45
N GLU A 44 18.16 -1.54 -30.76
CA GLU A 44 18.47 -2.93 -31.05
C GLU A 44 17.72 -3.84 -30.07
N LEU A 45 17.01 -4.84 -30.60
CA LEU A 45 16.50 -5.99 -29.87
C LEU A 45 17.63 -7.01 -29.67
N CYS A 46 17.95 -7.32 -28.44
CA CYS A 46 18.95 -8.32 -28.07
C CYS A 46 18.26 -9.60 -27.62
N LEU A 47 18.58 -10.74 -28.23
CA LEU A 47 18.05 -12.05 -27.91
C LEU A 47 19.10 -12.87 -27.17
N PHE A 48 18.65 -13.67 -26.19
CA PHE A 48 19.53 -14.45 -25.34
C PHE A 48 19.24 -15.94 -25.41
N ASP A 49 20.27 -16.75 -25.13
CA ASP A 49 20.11 -18.19 -24.95
C ASP A 49 19.22 -18.50 -23.71
N PRO A 50 18.70 -19.70 -23.56
CA PRO A 50 17.80 -20.03 -22.43
C PRO A 50 18.41 -19.86 -21.05
N SER A 51 19.74 -19.76 -20.94
CA SER A 51 20.42 -19.45 -19.67
C SER A 51 20.47 -17.96 -19.34
N GLY A 52 20.12 -17.08 -20.28
CA GLY A 52 20.23 -15.64 -20.19
C GLY A 52 21.66 -15.09 -20.15
N ARG A 53 22.67 -15.94 -20.35
CA ARG A 53 24.08 -15.57 -20.19
C ARG A 53 24.77 -15.14 -21.49
N ARG A 54 24.31 -15.66 -22.62
CA ARG A 54 24.89 -15.40 -23.95
C ARG A 54 23.87 -14.66 -24.83
N GLU A 55 24.24 -13.47 -25.30
CA GLU A 55 23.54 -12.79 -26.38
C GLU A 55 23.75 -13.58 -27.68
N VAL A 56 22.68 -14.04 -28.31
CA VAL A 56 22.70 -14.90 -29.48
C VAL A 56 22.39 -14.15 -30.77
N ALA A 57 21.65 -13.05 -30.66
CA ALA A 57 21.36 -12.16 -31.78
C ALA A 57 21.17 -10.73 -31.30
N ARG A 58 21.47 -9.79 -32.21
CA ARG A 58 21.19 -8.37 -32.02
C ARG A 58 20.60 -7.85 -33.33
N LEU A 59 19.38 -7.37 -33.28
CA LEU A 59 18.57 -7.01 -34.44
C LEU A 59 18.05 -5.59 -34.25
N GLU A 60 18.33 -4.73 -35.22
CA GLU A 60 17.79 -3.36 -35.20
C GLU A 60 16.25 -3.38 -35.42
N LEU A 61 15.50 -2.62 -34.62
CA LEU A 61 14.07 -2.41 -34.85
C LEU A 61 13.89 -1.58 -36.14
N PRO A 62 13.22 -2.13 -37.17
CA PRO A 62 13.25 -1.56 -38.51
C PRO A 62 12.42 -0.29 -38.69
N GLU A 63 11.49 -0.05 -37.78
CA GLU A 63 10.50 1.04 -37.92
C GLU A 63 10.35 1.85 -36.64
N CYS A 64 10.10 3.15 -36.80
CA CYS A 64 9.70 4.05 -35.72
C CYS A 64 8.46 4.83 -36.14
N THR A 65 7.36 4.65 -35.44
CA THR A 65 6.08 5.32 -35.69
C THR A 65 5.64 6.07 -34.45
N ASP A 66 5.45 7.38 -34.54
CA ASP A 66 5.03 8.22 -33.42
C ASP A 66 5.89 8.00 -32.14
N GLU A 67 7.20 8.00 -32.29
CA GLU A 67 8.20 7.80 -31.23
C GLU A 67 8.25 6.37 -30.65
N VAL A 68 7.53 5.42 -31.24
CA VAL A 68 7.56 4.00 -30.85
C VAL A 68 8.38 3.21 -31.88
N TRP A 69 9.48 2.61 -31.41
CA TRP A 69 10.30 1.72 -32.19
C TRP A 69 9.71 0.33 -32.18
N HIS A 70 9.55 -0.32 -33.35
CA HIS A 70 8.91 -1.62 -33.44
C HIS A 70 9.44 -2.52 -34.54
N GLY A 71 9.25 -3.83 -34.33
CA GLY A 71 9.63 -4.87 -35.27
C GLY A 71 8.93 -6.18 -34.90
N TYR A 72 8.78 -7.07 -35.87
CA TYR A 72 8.14 -8.35 -35.70
C TYR A 72 9.13 -9.50 -35.94
N LEU A 73 9.25 -10.43 -34.99
CA LEU A 73 10.07 -11.63 -35.07
C LEU A 73 9.17 -12.84 -35.35
N PRO A 74 9.13 -13.37 -36.62
CA PRO A 74 8.37 -14.55 -36.95
C PRO A 74 8.84 -15.79 -36.17
N ASP A 75 7.95 -16.75 -35.94
CA ASP A 75 8.21 -18.04 -35.30
C ASP A 75 8.73 -17.96 -33.84
N ALA A 76 8.90 -16.75 -33.28
CA ALA A 76 9.25 -16.55 -31.89
C ALA A 76 8.09 -17.01 -30.97
N LYS A 77 8.44 -17.56 -29.80
CA LYS A 77 7.50 -18.21 -28.88
C LYS A 77 7.69 -17.70 -27.45
N PRO A 78 6.68 -17.88 -26.57
CA PRO A 78 6.83 -17.69 -25.14
C PRO A 78 8.03 -18.46 -24.58
N GLY A 79 8.75 -17.83 -23.65
CA GLY A 79 10.01 -18.30 -23.09
C GLY A 79 11.26 -17.69 -23.76
N LEU A 80 11.12 -16.93 -24.85
CA LEU A 80 12.23 -16.21 -25.46
C LEU A 80 12.71 -15.09 -24.54
N LEU A 81 14.02 -15.04 -24.31
CA LEU A 81 14.66 -14.03 -23.46
C LEU A 81 15.17 -12.86 -24.30
N TYR A 82 14.86 -11.63 -23.87
CA TYR A 82 15.21 -10.43 -24.63
C TYR A 82 15.52 -9.22 -23.74
N GLY A 83 16.07 -8.20 -24.36
CA GLY A 83 16.26 -6.85 -23.84
C GLY A 83 16.59 -5.89 -24.97
N TYR A 84 16.80 -4.62 -24.64
CA TYR A 84 17.09 -3.59 -25.64
C TYR A 84 18.45 -2.94 -25.42
N ARG A 85 19.00 -2.39 -26.52
CA ARG A 85 20.08 -1.41 -26.46
C ARG A 85 19.66 -0.20 -27.29
N ALA A 86 19.77 0.99 -26.70
CA ALA A 86 19.37 2.22 -27.35
C ALA A 86 20.57 3.07 -27.70
N HIS A 87 20.60 3.56 -28.95
CA HIS A 87 21.57 4.51 -29.48
C HIS A 87 20.96 5.91 -29.44
N GLY A 88 21.81 6.92 -29.20
CA GLY A 88 21.39 8.31 -29.10
C GLY A 88 22.47 9.16 -28.45
N PRO A 89 22.18 10.44 -28.16
CA PRO A 89 23.16 11.33 -27.56
C PRO A 89 23.49 10.91 -26.12
N TYR A 90 24.75 10.95 -25.73
CA TYR A 90 25.19 10.94 -24.35
C TYR A 90 25.63 12.34 -23.96
N GLU A 91 24.63 13.14 -23.63
CA GLU A 91 24.76 14.57 -23.27
C GLU A 91 24.07 14.82 -21.94
N PRO A 92 24.61 14.38 -20.78
CA PRO A 92 23.96 14.45 -19.50
C PRO A 92 23.50 15.86 -19.10
N ARG A 93 24.20 16.90 -19.54
CA ARG A 93 23.80 18.32 -19.29
C ARG A 93 22.52 18.73 -19.99
N ALA A 94 22.14 18.02 -21.06
CA ALA A 94 20.89 18.20 -21.78
C ALA A 94 19.88 17.08 -21.45
N GLY A 95 20.13 16.30 -20.39
CA GLY A 95 19.23 15.23 -19.96
C GLY A 95 19.35 13.91 -20.73
N HIS A 96 20.20 13.81 -21.74
CA HIS A 96 20.33 12.62 -22.58
C HIS A 96 21.42 11.67 -22.08
N ARG A 97 21.09 10.38 -21.89
CA ARG A 97 21.95 9.38 -21.26
C ARG A 97 22.01 8.04 -22.02
N PHE A 98 21.84 8.08 -23.34
CA PHE A 98 21.92 6.87 -24.18
C PHE A 98 23.29 6.24 -24.11
N ASN A 99 23.33 4.92 -23.93
CA ASN A 99 24.58 4.16 -23.95
C ASN A 99 24.34 2.74 -24.47
N PRO A 100 24.67 2.42 -25.73
CA PRO A 100 24.38 1.11 -26.33
C PRO A 100 25.17 -0.04 -25.71
N ASN A 101 26.15 0.23 -24.83
CA ASN A 101 26.81 -0.81 -24.05
C ASN A 101 25.97 -1.31 -22.86
N LYS A 102 24.83 -0.66 -22.57
CA LYS A 102 23.93 -1.05 -21.47
C LYS A 102 22.76 -1.82 -22.03
N LEU A 103 22.61 -3.07 -21.55
CA LEU A 103 21.38 -3.82 -21.78
C LEU A 103 20.27 -3.22 -20.93
N LEU A 104 19.14 -2.94 -21.56
CA LEU A 104 17.98 -2.32 -20.94
C LEU A 104 16.83 -3.32 -20.84
N LEU A 105 16.22 -3.39 -19.68
CA LEU A 105 14.98 -4.12 -19.48
C LEU A 105 13.85 -3.36 -20.20
N ASP A 106 12.96 -4.10 -20.86
CA ASP A 106 11.73 -3.53 -21.41
C ASP A 106 10.85 -2.97 -20.29
N PRO A 107 10.44 -1.69 -20.32
CA PRO A 107 9.48 -1.15 -19.35
C PRO A 107 8.16 -1.93 -19.23
N TYR A 108 7.78 -2.66 -20.28
CA TYR A 108 6.60 -3.52 -20.36
C TYR A 108 6.88 -5.01 -20.12
N ALA A 109 8.07 -5.38 -19.64
CA ALA A 109 8.39 -6.78 -19.33
C ALA A 109 7.43 -7.35 -18.28
N GLN A 110 6.71 -8.42 -18.63
CA GLN A 110 5.70 -9.06 -17.79
C GLN A 110 6.25 -10.23 -16.96
N GLU A 111 7.46 -10.66 -17.26
CA GLU A 111 8.22 -11.67 -16.53
C GLU A 111 9.69 -11.40 -16.73
N MET A 112 10.50 -11.68 -15.73
CA MET A 112 11.95 -11.49 -15.76
C MET A 112 12.67 -12.81 -15.53
N HIS A 113 13.78 -13.01 -16.24
CA HIS A 113 14.70 -14.12 -16.06
C HIS A 113 16.05 -13.64 -15.53
N GLY A 114 16.49 -14.25 -14.43
CA GLY A 114 17.75 -13.92 -13.77
C GLY A 114 17.63 -12.71 -12.81
N ASP A 115 18.68 -12.52 -12.03
CA ASP A 115 18.76 -11.46 -11.01
C ASP A 115 19.58 -10.28 -11.54
N LEU A 116 19.34 -9.09 -10.99
CA LEU A 116 20.24 -7.96 -11.15
C LEU A 116 21.46 -8.17 -10.25
N ILE A 117 22.65 -8.21 -10.86
CA ILE A 117 23.92 -8.40 -10.16
C ILE A 117 24.68 -7.08 -10.13
N TRP A 118 24.88 -6.51 -8.94
CA TRP A 118 25.55 -5.24 -8.79
C TRP A 118 26.97 -5.27 -9.37
N SER A 119 27.21 -4.36 -10.31
CA SER A 119 28.48 -4.15 -10.99
C SER A 119 28.56 -2.70 -11.47
N ASP A 120 29.75 -2.14 -11.49
CA ASP A 120 29.95 -0.81 -12.08
C ASP A 120 29.63 -0.76 -13.60
N ALA A 121 29.51 -1.91 -14.25
CA ALA A 121 29.06 -2.00 -15.63
C ALA A 121 27.60 -1.60 -15.84
N LEU A 122 26.78 -1.58 -14.77
CA LEU A 122 25.37 -1.13 -14.82
C LEU A 122 25.23 0.39 -15.00
N PHE A 123 26.30 1.15 -14.74
CA PHE A 123 26.26 2.60 -14.85
C PHE A 123 26.64 3.06 -16.26
N GLY A 124 25.92 4.05 -16.80
CA GLY A 124 26.19 4.65 -18.09
C GLY A 124 27.51 5.43 -18.12
N TYR A 125 28.05 5.76 -16.95
CA TYR A 125 29.28 6.53 -16.72
C TYR A 125 30.31 5.72 -15.94
N ARG A 126 31.55 6.24 -15.87
CA ARG A 126 32.66 5.60 -15.12
C ARG A 126 32.54 5.91 -13.64
N VAL A 127 32.08 4.94 -12.83
CA VAL A 127 32.04 5.05 -11.38
C VAL A 127 33.42 5.40 -10.81
N GLY A 128 33.47 6.34 -9.86
CA GLY A 128 34.69 6.82 -9.23
C GLY A 128 35.49 7.85 -10.04
N SER A 129 35.02 8.25 -11.23
CA SER A 129 35.64 9.33 -12.01
C SER A 129 35.40 10.69 -11.36
N GLY A 130 36.41 11.58 -11.32
CA GLY A 130 36.24 12.96 -10.86
C GLY A 130 35.28 13.83 -11.70
N ARG A 131 34.91 13.38 -12.90
CA ARG A 131 33.87 14.00 -13.75
C ARG A 131 32.49 13.35 -13.60
N ALA A 132 32.38 12.38 -12.73
CA ALA A 132 31.13 11.68 -12.38
C ALA A 132 30.35 11.21 -13.63
N ASP A 133 29.04 11.45 -13.68
CA ASP A 133 28.10 11.09 -14.75
C ASP A 133 28.36 11.77 -16.10
N LEU A 134 29.27 12.76 -16.15
CA LEU A 134 29.74 13.38 -17.41
C LEU A 134 30.74 12.51 -18.18
N THR A 135 31.08 11.35 -17.66
CA THR A 135 31.95 10.36 -18.37
C THR A 135 31.09 9.28 -19.02
N PHE A 136 31.66 8.57 -20.00
CA PHE A 136 30.99 7.48 -20.71
C PHE A 136 31.64 6.16 -20.36
N ASP A 137 30.87 5.17 -19.92
CA ASP A 137 31.35 3.82 -19.63
C ASP A 137 31.05 2.88 -20.80
N ARG A 138 32.07 2.11 -21.23
CA ARG A 138 31.99 1.20 -22.38
C ARG A 138 31.84 -0.28 -22.01
N ARG A 139 31.75 -0.60 -20.72
CA ARG A 139 31.58 -2.00 -20.31
C ARG A 139 30.17 -2.47 -20.64
N ASP A 140 30.07 -3.71 -21.12
CA ASP A 140 28.77 -4.36 -21.36
C ASP A 140 28.13 -4.76 -20.07
N SER A 141 26.87 -4.37 -19.86
CA SER A 141 26.08 -4.69 -18.66
C SER A 141 25.29 -5.99 -18.79
N ALA A 142 25.20 -6.62 -19.95
CA ALA A 142 24.26 -7.71 -20.22
C ALA A 142 24.35 -8.89 -19.23
N ARG A 143 25.55 -9.21 -18.73
CA ARG A 143 25.74 -10.29 -17.75
C ARG A 143 25.22 -9.96 -16.35
N ALA A 144 25.07 -8.69 -16.06
CA ALA A 144 24.60 -8.19 -14.75
C ALA A 144 23.10 -7.84 -14.73
N MET A 145 22.46 -7.88 -15.90
CA MET A 145 21.04 -7.52 -16.07
C MET A 145 20.15 -8.75 -16.15
N PRO A 146 18.96 -8.73 -15.51
CA PRO A 146 17.89 -9.65 -15.85
C PRO A 146 17.41 -9.42 -17.29
N LYS A 147 16.72 -10.38 -17.86
CA LYS A 147 16.14 -10.32 -19.22
C LYS A 147 14.62 -10.35 -19.12
N GLY A 148 13.96 -9.62 -20.01
CA GLY A 148 12.53 -9.80 -20.24
C GLY A 148 12.26 -11.17 -20.84
N VAL A 149 11.11 -11.72 -20.52
CA VAL A 149 10.63 -13.01 -21.05
C VAL A 149 9.38 -12.76 -21.87
N VAL A 150 9.34 -13.27 -23.10
CA VAL A 150 8.09 -13.31 -23.87
C VAL A 150 7.14 -14.28 -23.20
N VAL A 151 5.90 -13.86 -22.93
CA VAL A 151 4.94 -14.64 -22.16
C VAL A 151 3.67 -14.96 -22.94
N ASP A 152 3.01 -16.03 -22.54
CA ASP A 152 1.61 -16.32 -22.86
C ASP A 152 0.76 -15.95 -21.62
N ASN A 153 -0.19 -15.04 -21.79
CA ASN A 153 -1.06 -14.55 -20.73
C ASN A 153 -2.29 -15.42 -20.48
N SER A 154 -2.46 -16.51 -21.25
CA SER A 154 -3.60 -17.39 -21.07
C SER A 154 -3.65 -17.99 -19.67
N PHE A 155 -4.83 -17.96 -19.07
CA PHE A 155 -5.11 -18.56 -17.76
C PHE A 155 -6.58 -18.92 -17.66
N ASN A 156 -6.88 -20.06 -17.07
CA ASN A 156 -8.27 -20.47 -16.84
C ASN A 156 -8.77 -19.91 -15.49
N TRP A 157 -9.51 -18.82 -15.56
CA TRP A 157 -10.13 -18.19 -14.39
C TRP A 157 -11.35 -18.96 -13.85
N GLY A 158 -11.96 -19.86 -14.65
CA GLY A 158 -13.17 -20.59 -14.27
C GLY A 158 -14.34 -19.64 -13.98
N ASP A 159 -14.93 -19.76 -12.78
CA ASP A 159 -16.06 -18.94 -12.32
C ASP A 159 -15.64 -17.75 -11.48
N ASP A 160 -14.39 -17.30 -11.58
CA ASP A 160 -13.87 -16.19 -10.79
C ASP A 160 -14.71 -14.92 -10.98
N ARG A 161 -15.01 -14.26 -9.87
CA ARG A 161 -15.73 -12.97 -9.83
C ARG A 161 -15.17 -12.10 -8.72
N PRO A 162 -14.85 -10.84 -9.02
CA PRO A 162 -14.48 -9.87 -7.99
C PRO A 162 -15.55 -9.77 -6.91
N PRO A 163 -15.19 -9.74 -5.63
CA PRO A 163 -16.15 -9.64 -4.52
C PRO A 163 -16.98 -8.35 -4.54
N MET A 164 -16.42 -7.26 -5.05
CA MET A 164 -17.05 -5.93 -5.17
C MET A 164 -17.67 -5.47 -3.84
N VAL A 165 -16.91 -5.57 -2.76
CA VAL A 165 -17.35 -5.17 -1.42
C VAL A 165 -17.60 -3.66 -1.39
N PRO A 166 -18.80 -3.18 -0.97
CA PRO A 166 -19.04 -1.74 -0.83
C PRO A 166 -18.04 -1.08 0.12
N TRP A 167 -17.63 0.15 -0.18
CA TRP A 167 -16.63 0.87 0.59
C TRP A 167 -16.95 0.96 2.09
N GLU A 168 -18.21 1.20 2.46
CA GLU A 168 -18.64 1.28 3.87
C GLU A 168 -18.57 -0.06 4.60
N ARG A 169 -18.45 -1.18 3.87
CA ARG A 169 -18.23 -2.52 4.39
C ARG A 169 -16.79 -3.00 4.30
N THR A 170 -15.93 -2.23 3.66
CA THR A 170 -14.53 -2.61 3.49
C THR A 170 -13.77 -2.53 4.81
N VAL A 171 -13.04 -3.59 5.11
CA VAL A 171 -12.04 -3.69 6.17
C VAL A 171 -10.76 -4.18 5.53
N ILE A 172 -9.74 -3.31 5.52
CA ILE A 172 -8.46 -3.56 4.85
C ILE A 172 -7.50 -4.23 5.84
N TYR A 173 -6.74 -5.20 5.34
CA TYR A 173 -5.64 -5.85 6.06
C TYR A 173 -4.36 -5.63 5.26
N GLU A 174 -3.50 -4.71 5.73
CA GLU A 174 -2.22 -4.41 5.11
C GLU A 174 -1.22 -5.51 5.43
N ALA A 175 -0.64 -6.14 4.42
CA ALA A 175 0.26 -7.27 4.59
C ALA A 175 1.38 -7.31 3.55
N HIS A 176 2.50 -7.92 3.93
CA HIS A 176 3.61 -8.21 3.04
C HIS A 176 3.57 -9.66 2.59
N VAL A 177 3.62 -9.94 1.28
CA VAL A 177 3.52 -11.31 0.73
C VAL A 177 4.48 -12.27 1.43
N ARG A 178 5.74 -11.87 1.58
CA ARG A 178 6.76 -12.68 2.21
C ARG A 178 6.60 -12.73 3.72
N GLY A 179 6.51 -11.57 4.36
CA GLY A 179 6.49 -11.46 5.82
C GLY A 179 5.28 -12.12 6.47
N LEU A 180 4.14 -12.13 5.82
CA LEU A 180 2.92 -12.73 6.35
C LEU A 180 3.07 -14.23 6.60
N THR A 181 3.84 -14.96 5.77
CA THR A 181 3.79 -16.42 5.80
C THR A 181 5.15 -17.13 6.00
N CYS A 182 6.27 -16.39 6.01
CA CYS A 182 7.60 -17.00 6.16
C CYS A 182 7.74 -17.90 7.40
N LEU A 183 7.14 -17.49 8.53
CA LEU A 183 7.18 -18.22 9.80
C LEU A 183 5.91 -19.05 10.06
N ASN A 184 5.01 -19.19 9.08
CA ASN A 184 3.79 -19.98 9.24
C ASN A 184 4.06 -21.48 9.04
N GLU A 185 4.06 -22.24 10.13
CA GLU A 185 4.34 -23.68 10.09
C GLU A 185 3.24 -24.50 9.42
N MET A 186 2.00 -23.95 9.30
CA MET A 186 0.89 -24.59 8.61
C MET A 186 0.98 -24.49 7.08
N VAL A 187 1.92 -23.69 6.58
CA VAL A 187 2.21 -23.54 5.16
C VAL A 187 3.38 -24.45 4.77
N PRO A 188 3.29 -25.22 3.66
CA PRO A 188 4.41 -26.03 3.19
C PRO A 188 5.69 -25.20 3.04
N PRO A 189 6.86 -25.68 3.48
CA PRO A 189 8.10 -24.88 3.51
C PRO A 189 8.50 -24.22 2.19
N ARG A 190 8.21 -24.91 1.04
CA ARG A 190 8.48 -24.35 -0.30
C ARG A 190 7.59 -23.19 -0.70
N GLU A 191 6.42 -23.08 -0.09
CA GLU A 191 5.41 -22.06 -0.41
C GLU A 191 5.52 -20.84 0.51
N ARG A 192 6.17 -20.97 1.67
CA ARG A 192 6.30 -19.89 2.65
C ARG A 192 6.92 -18.65 2.01
N GLY A 193 6.33 -17.49 2.29
CA GLY A 193 6.80 -16.21 1.77
C GLY A 193 6.48 -15.98 0.29
N THR A 194 5.55 -16.74 -0.29
CA THR A 194 5.15 -16.60 -1.70
C THR A 194 3.64 -16.44 -1.87
N PHE A 195 3.20 -16.09 -3.09
CA PHE A 195 1.77 -16.04 -3.43
C PHE A 195 1.06 -17.39 -3.26
N ALA A 196 1.75 -18.51 -3.40
CA ALA A 196 1.17 -19.82 -3.12
C ALA A 196 0.73 -19.93 -1.65
N ALA A 197 1.48 -19.34 -0.73
CA ALA A 197 1.13 -19.30 0.67
C ALA A 197 -0.11 -18.44 0.97
N LEU A 198 -0.31 -17.33 0.25
CA LEU A 198 -1.55 -16.53 0.37
C LEU A 198 -2.79 -17.33 -0.04
N ALA A 199 -2.63 -18.27 -0.97
CA ALA A 199 -3.67 -19.18 -1.40
C ALA A 199 -3.91 -20.35 -0.42
N ASN A 200 -3.12 -20.47 0.66
CA ASN A 200 -3.24 -21.56 1.63
C ASN A 200 -4.52 -21.39 2.47
N PRO A 201 -5.32 -22.45 2.66
CA PRO A 201 -6.55 -22.39 3.45
C PRO A 201 -6.36 -21.81 4.86
N HIS A 202 -5.27 -22.12 5.55
CA HIS A 202 -5.01 -21.62 6.90
C HIS A 202 -4.89 -20.08 6.93
N VAL A 203 -4.25 -19.47 5.92
CA VAL A 203 -4.13 -18.02 5.81
C VAL A 203 -5.49 -17.40 5.47
N ILE A 204 -6.21 -17.98 4.52
CA ILE A 204 -7.54 -17.50 4.11
C ILE A 204 -8.54 -17.60 5.28
N GLU A 205 -8.56 -18.71 6.00
CA GLU A 205 -9.42 -18.89 7.17
C GLU A 205 -9.13 -17.90 8.30
N HIS A 206 -7.85 -17.51 8.48
CA HIS A 206 -7.49 -16.48 9.44
C HIS A 206 -8.13 -15.14 9.06
N LEU A 207 -7.99 -14.70 7.81
CA LEU A 207 -8.59 -13.47 7.30
C LEU A 207 -10.12 -13.49 7.41
N GLN A 208 -10.75 -14.61 7.07
CA GLN A 208 -12.20 -14.78 7.18
C GLN A 208 -12.69 -14.75 8.63
N ARG A 209 -11.97 -15.39 9.57
CA ARG A 209 -12.31 -15.37 11.01
C ARG A 209 -12.21 -13.98 11.60
N LEU A 210 -11.25 -13.17 11.15
CA LEU A 210 -11.16 -11.76 11.53
C LEU A 210 -12.31 -10.93 10.94
N GLY A 211 -12.86 -11.33 9.79
CA GLY A 211 -13.87 -10.55 9.05
C GLY A 211 -13.27 -9.57 8.06
N ILE A 212 -12.03 -9.81 7.62
CA ILE A 212 -11.33 -9.01 6.61
C ILE A 212 -12.02 -9.15 5.26
N THR A 213 -12.18 -8.05 4.55
CA THR A 213 -12.83 -8.01 3.23
C THR A 213 -11.90 -7.62 2.10
N ALA A 214 -10.75 -7.05 2.41
CA ALA A 214 -9.73 -6.72 1.43
C ALA A 214 -8.33 -6.92 2.04
N ILE A 215 -7.42 -7.55 1.30
CA ILE A 215 -6.00 -7.58 1.63
C ILE A 215 -5.27 -6.55 0.77
N GLU A 216 -4.52 -5.64 1.39
CA GLU A 216 -3.64 -4.68 0.73
C GLU A 216 -2.21 -5.21 0.85
N LEU A 217 -1.60 -5.50 -0.30
CA LEU A 217 -0.27 -6.10 -0.36
C LEU A 217 0.78 -5.02 -0.62
N LEU A 218 1.80 -4.93 0.23
CA LEU A 218 3.00 -4.15 -0.03
C LEU A 218 3.55 -4.49 -1.41
N PRO A 219 4.44 -3.65 -2.00
CA PRO A 219 4.81 -3.75 -3.41
C PRO A 219 5.13 -5.16 -3.88
N VAL A 220 4.40 -5.60 -4.90
CA VAL A 220 4.53 -6.92 -5.53
C VAL A 220 5.14 -6.84 -6.92
N HIS A 221 5.32 -5.66 -7.46
CA HIS A 221 6.08 -5.43 -8.68
C HIS A 221 7.52 -5.84 -8.46
N ALA A 222 8.20 -6.34 -9.49
CA ALA A 222 9.61 -6.68 -9.42
C ALA A 222 10.45 -5.45 -9.03
N PHE A 223 11.29 -5.59 -8.01
CA PHE A 223 12.05 -4.50 -7.45
C PHE A 223 13.52 -4.85 -7.23
N MET A 224 14.34 -3.82 -7.18
CA MET A 224 15.79 -3.93 -7.05
C MET A 224 16.21 -4.04 -5.57
N GLN A 225 17.26 -4.80 -5.32
CA GLN A 225 18.00 -4.71 -4.07
C GLN A 225 18.97 -3.55 -4.17
N ASP A 226 18.82 -2.54 -3.33
CA ASP A 226 19.67 -1.35 -3.38
C ASP A 226 21.14 -1.70 -3.08
N ARG A 227 22.08 -1.09 -3.85
CA ARG A 227 23.50 -1.41 -3.75
C ARG A 227 24.04 -1.26 -2.33
N PHE A 228 23.68 -0.17 -1.65
CA PHE A 228 24.16 0.10 -0.29
C PHE A 228 23.65 -0.91 0.73
N LEU A 229 22.44 -1.48 0.53
CA LEU A 229 21.92 -2.56 1.37
C LEU A 229 22.69 -3.86 1.14
N VAL A 230 22.92 -4.21 -0.13
CA VAL A 230 23.70 -5.43 -0.47
C VAL A 230 25.11 -5.36 0.10
N GLU A 231 25.77 -4.19 0.01
CA GLU A 231 27.10 -3.97 0.59
C GLU A 231 27.12 -4.11 2.12
N ARG A 232 25.99 -3.79 2.79
CA ARG A 232 25.78 -3.97 4.25
C ARG A 232 25.23 -5.36 4.60
N ARG A 233 25.01 -6.25 3.64
CA ARG A 233 24.34 -7.55 3.80
C ARG A 233 22.90 -7.47 4.29
N LEU A 234 22.24 -6.35 4.00
CA LEU A 234 20.82 -6.12 4.18
C LEU A 234 20.08 -6.33 2.87
N ARG A 235 18.76 -6.37 2.91
CA ARG A 235 17.90 -6.53 1.74
C ARG A 235 16.75 -5.54 1.79
N ASN A 236 16.40 -4.97 0.65
CA ASN A 236 15.15 -4.26 0.49
C ASN A 236 14.00 -5.26 0.73
N TYR A 237 13.29 -5.09 1.84
CA TYR A 237 12.17 -5.94 2.23
C TYR A 237 10.84 -5.36 1.75
N TRP A 238 10.60 -4.06 1.91
CA TRP A 238 9.31 -3.46 1.55
C TRP A 238 9.04 -3.47 0.05
N GLY A 239 10.05 -3.24 -0.80
CA GLY A 239 9.91 -3.32 -2.24
C GLY A 239 9.69 -2.00 -2.98
N TYR A 240 9.87 -0.84 -2.34
CA TYR A 240 9.67 0.48 -2.95
C TYR A 240 10.80 0.92 -3.90
N SER A 241 11.49 0.00 -4.55
CA SER A 241 12.58 0.27 -5.52
C SER A 241 12.28 -0.44 -6.85
N THR A 242 11.17 -0.08 -7.51
CA THR A 242 10.57 -0.81 -8.63
C THR A 242 11.48 -0.85 -9.86
N LEU A 243 11.68 -2.05 -10.39
CA LEU A 243 12.43 -2.36 -11.60
C LEU A 243 11.54 -2.65 -12.82
N SER A 244 10.33 -3.17 -12.60
CA SER A 244 9.33 -3.40 -13.65
C SER A 244 7.92 -3.22 -13.11
N PHE A 245 7.08 -2.46 -13.82
CA PHE A 245 5.69 -2.23 -13.44
C PHE A 245 4.73 -3.37 -13.82
N PHE A 246 5.16 -4.31 -14.67
CA PHE A 246 4.31 -5.36 -15.20
C PHE A 246 4.69 -6.77 -14.67
N ALA A 247 5.93 -6.99 -14.27
CA ALA A 247 6.37 -8.28 -13.75
C ALA A 247 6.11 -8.40 -12.25
N PRO A 248 5.54 -9.51 -11.76
CA PRO A 248 5.53 -9.80 -10.34
C PRO A 248 6.96 -10.05 -9.84
N GLU A 249 7.21 -9.75 -8.57
CA GLU A 249 8.49 -9.98 -7.91
C GLU A 249 8.83 -11.49 -7.90
N PRO A 250 9.91 -11.93 -8.54
CA PRO A 250 10.22 -13.36 -8.66
C PRO A 250 10.44 -14.08 -7.32
N ARG A 251 10.90 -13.38 -6.27
CA ARG A 251 11.12 -13.94 -4.94
C ARG A 251 9.83 -14.24 -4.18
N TYR A 252 8.67 -13.74 -4.66
CA TYR A 252 7.34 -14.06 -4.13
C TYR A 252 6.67 -15.21 -4.87
N LEU A 253 7.42 -15.92 -5.72
CA LEU A 253 6.97 -17.10 -6.44
C LEU A 253 7.75 -18.32 -5.94
N VAL A 254 7.14 -19.50 -5.94
CA VAL A 254 7.82 -20.76 -5.56
C VAL A 254 8.99 -21.03 -6.51
N GLU A 255 8.78 -20.75 -7.80
CA GLU A 255 9.82 -20.71 -8.81
C GLU A 255 9.61 -19.44 -9.66
N PRO A 256 10.67 -18.75 -10.09
CA PRO A 256 10.57 -17.44 -10.75
C PRO A 256 9.64 -17.37 -11.97
N TRP A 257 9.47 -18.50 -12.69
CA TRP A 257 8.60 -18.59 -13.87
C TRP A 257 7.14 -18.95 -13.56
N MET A 258 6.78 -19.14 -12.28
CA MET A 258 5.43 -19.55 -11.87
C MET A 258 4.51 -18.34 -11.61
N ARG A 259 4.55 -17.31 -12.44
CA ARG A 259 3.76 -16.08 -12.27
C ARG A 259 2.24 -16.33 -12.14
N ASN A 260 1.71 -17.44 -12.66
CA ASN A 260 0.31 -17.80 -12.50
C ASN A 260 -0.08 -18.11 -11.04
N GLN A 261 0.87 -18.27 -10.12
CA GLN A 261 0.58 -18.40 -8.69
C GLN A 261 -0.11 -17.14 -8.14
N VAL A 262 0.21 -15.96 -8.67
CA VAL A 262 -0.49 -14.71 -8.33
C VAL A 262 -1.97 -14.83 -8.69
N LYS A 263 -2.28 -15.28 -9.91
CA LYS A 263 -3.66 -15.50 -10.39
C LYS A 263 -4.42 -16.52 -9.54
N VAL A 264 -3.74 -17.61 -9.13
CA VAL A 264 -4.33 -18.63 -8.24
C VAL A 264 -4.64 -18.04 -6.87
N ALA A 265 -3.74 -17.19 -6.31
CA ALA A 265 -3.95 -16.55 -5.02
C ALA A 265 -5.15 -15.60 -5.07
N VAL A 266 -5.22 -14.73 -6.08
CA VAL A 266 -6.36 -13.81 -6.28
C VAL A 266 -7.67 -14.59 -6.40
N ARG A 267 -7.73 -15.60 -7.28
CA ARG A 267 -8.93 -16.42 -7.45
C ARG A 267 -9.41 -17.07 -6.15
N ARG A 268 -8.49 -17.56 -5.31
CA ARG A 268 -8.84 -18.18 -4.02
C ARG A 268 -9.30 -17.16 -2.97
N LEU A 269 -8.70 -15.99 -2.95
CA LEU A 269 -9.14 -14.89 -2.10
C LEU A 269 -10.53 -14.40 -2.51
N HIS A 270 -10.81 -14.23 -3.81
CA HIS A 270 -12.13 -13.93 -4.33
C HIS A 270 -13.19 -14.97 -3.90
N ALA A 271 -12.86 -16.26 -4.02
CA ALA A 271 -13.75 -17.33 -3.57
C ALA A 271 -14.05 -17.27 -2.06
N ALA A 272 -13.18 -16.64 -1.27
CA ALA A 272 -13.37 -16.38 0.14
C ALA A 272 -14.07 -15.04 0.45
N GLY A 273 -14.43 -14.24 -0.58
CA GLY A 273 -15.02 -12.92 -0.45
C GLY A 273 -14.04 -11.81 -0.09
N ILE A 274 -12.75 -12.01 -0.37
CA ILE A 274 -11.66 -11.09 -0.03
C ILE A 274 -11.11 -10.46 -1.30
N GLU A 275 -11.15 -9.13 -1.38
CA GLU A 275 -10.56 -8.33 -2.45
C GLU A 275 -9.03 -8.26 -2.30
N VAL A 276 -8.33 -8.03 -3.42
CA VAL A 276 -6.88 -7.85 -3.44
C VAL A 276 -6.54 -6.45 -3.93
N ILE A 277 -5.89 -5.67 -3.09
CA ILE A 277 -5.40 -4.33 -3.38
C ILE A 277 -3.87 -4.40 -3.45
N LEU A 278 -3.27 -3.79 -4.46
CA LEU A 278 -1.81 -3.73 -4.60
C LEU A 278 -1.30 -2.34 -4.24
N ASP A 279 -0.27 -2.30 -3.40
CA ASP A 279 0.54 -1.11 -3.21
C ASP A 279 1.49 -0.95 -4.40
N VAL A 280 1.39 0.19 -5.10
CA VAL A 280 2.08 0.43 -6.37
C VAL A 280 2.88 1.72 -6.35
N VAL A 281 4.08 1.65 -6.92
CA VAL A 281 5.08 2.72 -6.88
C VAL A 281 5.29 3.26 -8.29
N TYR A 282 4.47 4.24 -8.71
CA TYR A 282 4.63 4.90 -10.02
C TYR A 282 5.22 6.30 -9.91
N ASN A 283 5.53 6.75 -8.72
CA ASN A 283 6.08 8.08 -8.48
C ASN A 283 7.59 8.17 -8.80
N HIS A 284 8.32 7.06 -8.70
CA HIS A 284 9.76 6.96 -8.99
C HIS A 284 10.14 5.56 -9.50
N THR A 285 11.41 5.39 -9.85
CA THR A 285 11.97 4.10 -10.24
C THR A 285 13.26 3.79 -9.46
N CYS A 286 13.70 2.54 -9.51
CA CYS A 286 14.94 2.09 -8.87
C CYS A 286 16.22 2.72 -9.46
N GLU A 287 16.15 3.47 -10.55
CA GLU A 287 17.36 4.04 -11.21
C GLU A 287 17.97 5.23 -10.44
N GLY A 288 17.31 5.72 -9.37
CA GLY A 288 17.86 6.76 -8.49
C GLY A 288 18.15 8.09 -9.18
N SER A 289 19.06 8.90 -8.61
CA SER A 289 19.46 10.20 -9.16
C SER A 289 20.27 10.05 -10.46
N GLU A 290 20.79 11.17 -10.99
CA GLU A 290 21.70 11.20 -12.15
C GLU A 290 22.95 10.31 -11.95
N MET A 291 23.26 9.98 -10.70
CA MET A 291 24.36 9.09 -10.32
C MET A 291 23.96 7.62 -10.23
N GLY A 292 22.70 7.28 -10.48
CA GLY A 292 22.20 5.91 -10.43
C GLY A 292 22.57 5.07 -11.66
N PRO A 293 22.20 3.77 -11.64
CA PRO A 293 22.47 2.85 -12.75
C PRO A 293 21.56 3.12 -13.95
N THR A 294 21.90 2.56 -15.09
CA THR A 294 21.13 2.58 -16.34
C THR A 294 20.59 1.17 -16.59
N LEU A 295 19.30 0.96 -16.31
CA LEU A 295 18.69 -0.37 -16.27
C LEU A 295 17.53 -0.53 -17.25
N SER A 296 16.74 0.52 -17.47
CA SER A 296 15.54 0.52 -18.31
C SER A 296 15.28 1.94 -18.85
N TRP A 297 14.41 2.68 -18.18
CA TRP A 297 13.86 3.98 -18.61
C TRP A 297 14.96 5.02 -18.91
N ARG A 298 15.96 5.12 -18.05
CA ARG A 298 17.09 6.06 -18.19
C ARG A 298 17.84 5.83 -19.50
N GLY A 299 18.09 4.58 -19.83
CA GLY A 299 18.81 4.20 -21.03
C GLY A 299 17.99 4.29 -22.30
N LEU A 300 16.67 4.10 -22.19
CA LEU A 300 15.73 4.23 -23.31
C LEU A 300 15.48 5.69 -23.66
N ASP A 301 15.16 6.53 -22.67
CA ASP A 301 14.96 7.97 -22.87
C ASP A 301 14.86 8.74 -21.56
N ASN A 302 15.98 9.07 -20.94
CA ASN A 302 16.00 9.75 -19.64
C ASN A 302 15.18 11.05 -19.65
N ALA A 303 15.25 11.84 -20.72
CA ALA A 303 14.58 13.14 -20.79
C ALA A 303 13.05 13.05 -20.87
N SER A 304 12.51 11.95 -21.42
CA SER A 304 11.06 11.73 -21.51
C SER A 304 10.49 11.07 -20.29
N TYR A 305 11.18 10.06 -19.73
CA TYR A 305 10.66 9.27 -18.60
C TYR A 305 10.77 9.97 -17.25
N TYR A 306 11.73 10.88 -17.06
CA TYR A 306 11.97 11.55 -15.78
C TYR A 306 11.70 13.04 -15.83
N ARG A 307 11.25 13.60 -14.73
CA ARG A 307 11.16 15.05 -14.54
C ARG A 307 12.55 15.60 -14.27
N LEU A 308 13.02 16.46 -15.16
CA LEU A 308 14.31 17.10 -15.06
C LEU A 308 14.17 18.52 -14.49
N VAL A 309 15.24 19.02 -13.84
CA VAL A 309 15.27 20.39 -13.30
C VAL A 309 15.32 21.39 -14.46
N PRO A 310 14.32 22.30 -14.59
CA PRO A 310 14.30 23.26 -15.68
C PRO A 310 15.56 24.17 -15.67
N GLY A 311 16.29 24.20 -16.78
CA GLY A 311 17.54 24.97 -16.93
C GLY A 311 18.78 24.26 -16.34
N ASP A 312 18.62 23.09 -15.75
CA ASP A 312 19.70 22.19 -15.32
C ASP A 312 19.31 20.73 -15.51
N GLU A 313 19.03 20.36 -16.77
CA GLU A 313 18.46 19.08 -17.18
C GLU A 313 19.39 17.87 -16.88
N ARG A 314 20.60 18.14 -16.40
CA ARG A 314 21.48 17.11 -15.85
C ARG A 314 20.86 16.41 -14.64
N HIS A 315 20.11 17.15 -13.81
CA HIS A 315 19.59 16.70 -12.54
C HIS A 315 18.07 16.36 -12.64
N HIS A 316 17.65 15.38 -11.85
CA HIS A 316 16.24 15.02 -11.72
C HIS A 316 15.57 15.86 -10.65
N ILE A 317 14.29 16.21 -10.84
CA ILE A 317 13.42 16.64 -9.74
C ILE A 317 13.29 15.45 -8.78
N ASN A 318 13.44 15.70 -7.48
CA ASN A 318 13.43 14.67 -6.44
C ASN A 318 12.38 14.96 -5.37
N ASP A 319 11.12 15.12 -5.77
CA ASP A 319 9.99 15.29 -4.84
C ASP A 319 9.62 13.98 -4.11
N THR A 320 10.24 12.87 -4.48
CA THR A 320 10.04 11.53 -3.91
C THR A 320 11.03 11.19 -2.79
N GLY A 321 12.17 11.89 -2.70
CA GLY A 321 13.25 11.55 -1.78
C GLY A 321 14.16 10.39 -2.23
N THR A 322 13.84 9.72 -3.35
CA THR A 322 14.55 8.53 -3.83
C THR A 322 15.58 8.81 -4.93
N GLY A 323 15.67 10.07 -5.38
CA GLY A 323 16.63 10.53 -6.39
C GLY A 323 16.04 10.84 -7.76
N ASN A 324 14.82 10.40 -8.06
CA ASN A 324 14.11 10.76 -9.29
C ASN A 324 12.60 10.89 -9.05
N THR A 325 11.94 11.54 -10.00
CA THR A 325 10.49 11.60 -10.10
C THR A 325 10.11 11.21 -11.53
N LEU A 326 9.21 10.24 -11.66
CA LEU A 326 8.70 9.82 -12.97
C LEU A 326 7.88 10.95 -13.60
N ASN A 327 8.05 11.17 -14.92
CA ASN A 327 7.39 12.24 -15.65
C ASN A 327 5.97 11.85 -16.07
N VAL A 328 5.10 11.62 -15.10
CA VAL A 328 3.71 11.18 -15.34
C VAL A 328 2.91 12.11 -16.24
N PRO A 329 3.11 13.46 -16.25
CA PRO A 329 2.47 14.34 -17.22
C PRO A 329 2.84 14.04 -18.70
N HIS A 330 3.93 13.32 -18.96
CA HIS A 330 4.29 12.95 -20.33
C HIS A 330 3.33 11.88 -20.87
N PRO A 331 2.71 12.04 -22.06
CA PRO A 331 1.65 11.14 -22.55
C PRO A 331 2.04 9.66 -22.58
N ARG A 332 3.29 9.35 -22.96
CA ARG A 332 3.78 7.96 -23.04
C ARG A 332 4.07 7.37 -21.67
N VAL A 333 4.47 8.19 -20.71
CA VAL A 333 4.67 7.75 -19.32
C VAL A 333 3.31 7.52 -18.67
N LEU A 334 2.36 8.42 -18.83
CA LEU A 334 0.99 8.25 -18.38
C LEU A 334 0.36 6.98 -18.98
N GLN A 335 0.57 6.75 -20.31
CA GLN A 335 0.13 5.53 -20.97
C GLN A 335 0.72 4.28 -20.30
N MET A 336 2.03 4.25 -20.07
CA MET A 336 2.70 3.11 -19.40
C MET A 336 2.09 2.82 -18.02
N VAL A 337 1.84 3.85 -17.22
CA VAL A 337 1.23 3.71 -15.89
C VAL A 337 -0.19 3.17 -15.99
N THR A 338 -1.04 3.74 -16.86
CA THR A 338 -2.42 3.28 -17.05
C THR A 338 -2.51 1.89 -17.68
N ASP A 339 -1.60 1.56 -18.60
CA ASP A 339 -1.49 0.21 -19.19
C ASP A 339 -1.10 -0.81 -18.11
N SER A 340 -0.17 -0.47 -17.22
CA SER A 340 0.19 -1.32 -16.09
C SER A 340 -0.98 -1.56 -15.14
N LEU A 341 -1.70 -0.50 -14.76
CA LEU A 341 -2.89 -0.62 -13.91
C LEU A 341 -3.96 -1.54 -14.55
N ARG A 342 -4.30 -1.30 -15.84
CA ARG A 342 -5.24 -2.17 -16.57
C ARG A 342 -4.74 -3.62 -16.65
N TYR A 343 -3.46 -3.82 -16.91
CA TYR A 343 -2.87 -5.15 -16.96
C TYR A 343 -3.06 -5.92 -15.64
N TRP A 344 -2.82 -5.29 -14.49
CA TRP A 344 -3.04 -5.95 -13.20
C TRP A 344 -4.52 -6.23 -12.93
N VAL A 345 -5.44 -5.37 -13.37
CA VAL A 345 -6.88 -5.63 -13.24
C VAL A 345 -7.35 -6.72 -14.22
N GLU A 346 -6.97 -6.65 -15.50
CA GLU A 346 -7.51 -7.54 -16.54
C GLU A 346 -6.80 -8.90 -16.58
N CYS A 347 -5.48 -8.95 -16.30
CA CYS A 347 -4.71 -10.20 -16.35
C CYS A 347 -4.60 -10.90 -15.00
N TYR A 348 -4.63 -10.18 -13.89
CA TYR A 348 -4.49 -10.72 -12.53
C TYR A 348 -5.74 -10.57 -11.68
N HIS A 349 -6.77 -9.88 -12.17
CA HIS A 349 -8.06 -9.65 -11.50
C HIS A 349 -7.93 -8.96 -10.13
N VAL A 350 -6.96 -8.04 -9.96
CA VAL A 350 -6.85 -7.28 -8.73
C VAL A 350 -8.00 -6.27 -8.61
N ASP A 351 -8.43 -5.98 -7.38
CA ASP A 351 -9.63 -5.19 -7.07
C ASP A 351 -9.32 -3.74 -6.73
N GLY A 352 -8.04 -3.38 -6.66
CA GLY A 352 -7.68 -2.01 -6.34
C GLY A 352 -6.18 -1.77 -6.24
N PHE A 353 -5.86 -0.50 -6.00
CA PHE A 353 -4.49 -0.02 -5.85
C PHE A 353 -4.38 0.99 -4.70
N ARG A 354 -3.29 0.91 -3.96
CA ARG A 354 -2.79 1.97 -3.08
C ARG A 354 -1.58 2.60 -3.77
N PHE A 355 -1.63 3.89 -4.03
CA PHE A 355 -0.57 4.63 -4.71
C PHE A 355 0.40 5.22 -3.70
N ASP A 356 1.62 4.69 -3.67
CA ASP A 356 2.75 5.24 -2.93
C ASP A 356 3.03 6.68 -3.37
N LEU A 357 3.21 7.61 -2.42
CA LEU A 357 3.37 9.03 -2.69
C LEU A 357 2.40 9.55 -3.76
N GLY A 358 1.11 9.25 -3.62
CA GLY A 358 0.09 9.50 -4.64
C GLY A 358 -0.05 10.97 -5.06
N THR A 359 0.39 11.91 -4.22
CA THR A 359 0.47 13.33 -4.56
C THR A 359 1.36 13.58 -5.78
N ILE A 360 2.45 12.81 -5.94
CA ILE A 360 3.37 12.93 -7.09
C ILE A 360 2.63 12.72 -8.43
N LEU A 361 1.68 11.76 -8.46
CA LEU A 361 0.93 11.42 -9.67
C LEU A 361 -0.01 12.54 -10.11
N GLY A 362 -0.41 13.38 -9.15
CA GLY A 362 -1.21 14.58 -9.39
C GLY A 362 -0.41 15.85 -9.65
N ARG A 363 0.92 15.78 -9.72
CA ARG A 363 1.75 16.96 -9.92
C ARG A 363 1.85 17.35 -11.40
N GLU A 364 1.33 18.53 -11.70
CA GLU A 364 1.49 19.24 -12.96
C GLU A 364 2.60 20.30 -12.87
N LEU A 365 2.69 21.19 -13.86
CA LEU A 365 3.72 22.24 -13.88
C LEU A 365 3.58 23.25 -12.72
N ALA A 366 2.37 23.51 -12.25
CA ALA A 366 2.06 24.46 -11.18
C ALA A 366 2.05 23.83 -9.78
N GLY A 367 2.27 22.53 -9.66
CA GLY A 367 2.17 21.77 -8.42
C GLY A 367 1.07 20.71 -8.46
N PHE A 368 0.55 20.30 -7.30
CA PHE A 368 -0.54 19.31 -7.25
C PHE A 368 -1.84 19.88 -7.83
N ASP A 369 -2.50 19.08 -8.67
CA ASP A 369 -3.79 19.36 -9.27
C ASP A 369 -4.69 18.11 -9.17
N PRO A 370 -5.84 18.16 -8.47
CA PRO A 370 -6.79 17.06 -8.42
C PRO A 370 -7.44 16.74 -9.78
N HIS A 371 -7.25 17.59 -10.79
CA HIS A 371 -7.67 17.41 -12.18
C HIS A 371 -6.48 17.16 -13.11
N SER A 372 -5.36 16.67 -12.56
CA SER A 372 -4.21 16.28 -13.40
C SER A 372 -4.56 15.21 -14.42
N GLY A 373 -3.74 15.13 -15.47
CA GLY A 373 -3.90 14.12 -16.52
C GLY A 373 -3.99 12.69 -15.98
N PHE A 374 -3.26 12.36 -14.91
CA PHE A 374 -3.33 11.04 -14.27
C PHE A 374 -4.70 10.78 -13.63
N PHE A 375 -5.17 11.67 -12.76
CA PHE A 375 -6.45 11.48 -12.08
C PHE A 375 -7.62 11.44 -13.06
N ASP A 376 -7.62 12.29 -14.07
CA ASP A 376 -8.66 12.30 -15.10
C ASP A 376 -8.63 11.03 -15.94
N ALA A 377 -7.44 10.54 -16.35
CA ALA A 377 -7.29 9.30 -17.10
C ALA A 377 -7.82 8.09 -16.31
N VAL A 378 -7.44 7.95 -15.05
CA VAL A 378 -7.82 6.80 -14.22
C VAL A 378 -9.31 6.81 -13.87
N ARG A 379 -9.88 7.99 -13.56
CA ARG A 379 -11.30 8.10 -13.16
C ARG A 379 -12.27 7.86 -14.30
N GLN A 380 -11.93 8.22 -15.53
CA GLN A 380 -12.78 8.03 -16.71
C GLN A 380 -12.58 6.65 -17.36
N ASP A 381 -11.53 5.92 -17.00
CA ASP A 381 -11.24 4.62 -17.59
C ASP A 381 -12.30 3.59 -17.19
N PRO A 382 -12.89 2.83 -18.14
CA PRO A 382 -13.98 1.90 -17.85
C PRO A 382 -13.55 0.68 -17.02
N VAL A 383 -12.25 0.39 -16.94
CA VAL A 383 -11.67 -0.66 -16.11
C VAL A 383 -11.29 -0.09 -14.75
N LEU A 384 -10.46 0.96 -14.72
CA LEU A 384 -9.87 1.51 -13.49
C LEU A 384 -10.89 2.29 -12.64
N GLY A 385 -11.89 2.91 -13.23
CA GLY A 385 -12.94 3.61 -12.50
C GLY A 385 -13.87 2.70 -11.67
N ARG A 386 -13.69 1.38 -11.75
CA ARG A 386 -14.53 0.39 -11.03
C ARG A 386 -13.82 -0.28 -9.86
N VAL A 387 -12.51 -0.16 -9.76
CA VAL A 387 -11.69 -0.75 -8.69
C VAL A 387 -11.46 0.24 -7.56
N LYS A 388 -11.02 -0.24 -6.41
CA LYS A 388 -10.68 0.62 -5.29
C LYS A 388 -9.38 1.36 -5.55
N LEU A 389 -9.41 2.68 -5.42
CA LEU A 389 -8.25 3.55 -5.60
C LEU A 389 -7.98 4.25 -4.28
N ILE A 390 -6.79 4.04 -3.73
CA ILE A 390 -6.35 4.61 -2.45
C ILE A 390 -5.06 5.38 -2.71
N SER A 391 -4.94 6.57 -2.16
CA SER A 391 -3.73 7.37 -2.26
C SER A 391 -3.05 7.52 -0.92
N GLU A 392 -1.73 7.46 -0.92
CA GLU A 392 -0.91 8.09 0.11
C GLU A 392 -0.82 9.59 -0.24
N PRO A 393 -1.50 10.47 0.52
CA PRO A 393 -1.79 11.82 0.05
C PRO A 393 -0.72 12.84 0.44
N TRP A 394 0.56 12.46 0.34
CA TRP A 394 1.70 13.34 0.60
C TRP A 394 2.91 12.99 -0.26
N ASP A 395 3.85 13.91 -0.30
CA ASP A 395 5.23 13.78 -0.77
C ASP A 395 6.13 14.81 -0.08
N ILE A 396 7.43 14.79 -0.34
CA ILE A 396 8.39 15.72 0.29
C ILE A 396 8.60 17.03 -0.46
N GLY A 397 8.00 17.19 -1.63
CA GLY A 397 8.11 18.40 -2.45
C GLY A 397 7.29 19.58 -1.89
N PRO A 398 7.47 20.78 -2.42
CA PRO A 398 6.70 21.94 -2.02
C PRO A 398 5.19 21.71 -2.19
N GLY A 399 4.40 22.01 -1.12
CA GLY A 399 2.96 21.76 -1.11
C GLY A 399 2.59 20.28 -1.22
N GLY A 400 3.45 19.36 -0.77
CA GLY A 400 3.28 17.93 -0.92
C GLY A 400 2.20 17.30 -0.04
N TYR A 401 1.82 17.91 1.08
CA TYR A 401 0.77 17.39 1.95
C TYR A 401 -0.62 17.73 1.40
N GLN A 402 -1.36 16.73 0.95
CA GLN A 402 -2.62 16.85 0.21
C GLN A 402 -3.77 16.01 0.78
N VAL A 403 -3.73 15.71 2.08
CA VAL A 403 -4.82 14.96 2.75
C VAL A 403 -6.13 15.72 2.61
N GLY A 404 -7.15 15.06 2.07
CA GLY A 404 -8.46 15.62 1.77
C GLY A 404 -8.58 16.26 0.38
N ASN A 405 -7.49 16.43 -0.37
CA ASN A 405 -7.49 17.16 -1.65
C ASN A 405 -7.48 16.25 -2.90
N HIS A 406 -7.47 14.93 -2.74
CA HIS A 406 -7.57 14.02 -3.89
C HIS A 406 -8.99 14.02 -4.47
N PRO A 407 -9.15 13.70 -5.77
CA PRO A 407 -10.46 13.78 -6.41
C PRO A 407 -11.45 12.73 -5.91
N PRO A 408 -12.77 12.93 -6.11
CA PRO A 408 -13.78 11.93 -5.83
C PRO A 408 -13.47 10.59 -6.49
N GLY A 409 -13.73 9.49 -5.78
CA GLY A 409 -13.40 8.12 -6.21
C GLY A 409 -12.11 7.58 -5.58
N PHE A 410 -11.28 8.43 -4.97
CA PHE A 410 -10.10 8.02 -4.22
C PHE A 410 -10.38 7.97 -2.71
N GLY A 411 -9.97 6.85 -2.07
CA GLY A 411 -9.68 6.83 -0.65
C GLY A 411 -8.31 7.43 -0.39
N GLU A 412 -8.10 7.94 0.82
CA GLU A 412 -6.82 8.51 1.23
C GLU A 412 -6.41 7.97 2.60
N TRP A 413 -5.16 7.57 2.73
CA TRP A 413 -4.59 7.29 4.04
C TRP A 413 -4.66 8.53 4.92
N ASN A 414 -5.27 8.42 6.09
CA ASN A 414 -5.50 9.55 6.99
C ASN A 414 -4.52 9.50 8.17
N ASP A 415 -3.38 10.19 8.02
CA ASP A 415 -2.37 10.32 9.06
C ASP A 415 -2.89 11.10 10.29
N ARG A 416 -3.82 12.05 10.09
CA ARG A 416 -4.46 12.76 11.22
C ARG A 416 -5.29 11.82 12.07
N PHE A 417 -5.96 10.83 11.46
CA PHE A 417 -6.64 9.80 12.24
C PHE A 417 -5.65 9.05 13.12
N ARG A 418 -4.56 8.57 12.53
CA ARG A 418 -3.49 7.87 13.23
C ARG A 418 -2.99 8.69 14.43
N ASP A 419 -2.60 9.92 14.18
CA ASP A 419 -1.92 10.77 15.16
C ASP A 419 -2.87 11.22 16.27
N ASP A 420 -4.09 11.70 15.95
CA ASP A 420 -5.06 12.16 16.95
C ASP A 420 -5.53 11.03 17.87
N VAL A 421 -5.76 9.81 17.34
CA VAL A 421 -6.15 8.66 18.14
C VAL A 421 -5.01 8.22 19.07
N ARG A 422 -3.78 8.15 18.57
CA ARG A 422 -2.60 7.83 19.38
C ARG A 422 -2.40 8.86 20.50
N GLN A 423 -2.48 10.14 20.18
CA GLN A 423 -2.32 11.23 21.16
C GLN A 423 -3.39 11.17 22.26
N PHE A 424 -4.66 10.92 21.90
CA PHE A 424 -5.75 10.83 22.88
C PHE A 424 -5.51 9.71 23.87
N TRP A 425 -5.24 8.50 23.38
CA TRP A 425 -5.05 7.33 24.25
C TRP A 425 -3.72 7.36 25.03
N ASN A 426 -2.73 8.10 24.56
CA ASN A 426 -1.48 8.33 25.28
C ASN A 426 -1.51 9.51 26.25
N GLY A 427 -2.66 10.17 26.37
CA GLY A 427 -2.91 11.20 27.39
C GLY A 427 -2.37 12.59 27.04
N ALA A 428 -2.22 12.94 25.75
CA ALA A 428 -1.89 14.28 25.33
C ALA A 428 -2.99 15.28 25.68
N SER A 429 -2.63 16.55 25.90
CA SER A 429 -3.59 17.62 26.20
C SER A 429 -4.23 18.18 24.93
N SER A 430 -5.45 18.75 25.06
CA SER A 430 -6.17 19.47 23.99
C SER A 430 -6.47 18.64 22.72
N VAL A 431 -6.68 17.32 22.85
CA VAL A 431 -6.88 16.39 21.71
C VAL A 431 -8.33 15.91 21.53
N ARG A 432 -9.25 16.24 22.45
CA ARG A 432 -10.63 15.75 22.41
C ARG A 432 -11.37 16.16 21.14
N GLY A 433 -11.22 17.42 20.71
CA GLY A 433 -11.82 17.92 19.47
C GLY A 433 -11.29 17.22 18.23
N GLY A 434 -9.97 16.96 18.17
CA GLY A 434 -9.34 16.17 17.10
C GLY A 434 -9.91 14.77 17.04
N LEU A 435 -9.99 14.06 18.18
CA LEU A 435 -10.60 12.71 18.23
C LEU A 435 -12.05 12.71 17.74
N ALA A 436 -12.87 13.69 18.15
CA ALA A 436 -14.25 13.79 17.71
C ALA A 436 -14.36 13.96 16.19
N ALA A 437 -13.49 14.79 15.58
CA ALA A 437 -13.41 14.92 14.13
C ALA A 437 -13.06 13.57 13.46
N ARG A 438 -12.09 12.81 14.03
CA ARG A 438 -11.71 11.47 13.50
C ARG A 438 -12.85 10.48 13.60
N LEU A 439 -13.54 10.42 14.76
CA LEU A 439 -14.70 9.56 14.94
C LEU A 439 -15.81 9.87 13.94
N SER A 440 -16.00 11.13 13.56
CA SER A 440 -17.00 11.57 12.56
C SER A 440 -16.59 11.36 11.11
N GLY A 441 -15.44 10.71 10.83
CA GLY A 441 -14.96 10.46 9.48
C GLY A 441 -14.12 11.59 8.88
N SER A 442 -13.59 12.49 9.72
CA SER A 442 -12.77 13.63 9.29
C SER A 442 -13.50 14.52 8.27
N ALA A 443 -14.76 14.89 8.60
CA ALA A 443 -15.62 15.64 7.69
C ALA A 443 -14.99 16.96 7.22
N GLU A 444 -14.20 17.62 8.07
CA GLU A 444 -13.48 18.85 7.73
C GLU A 444 -12.45 18.66 6.59
N LEU A 445 -12.04 17.41 6.33
CA LEU A 445 -11.09 17.05 5.27
C LEU A 445 -11.80 16.48 4.04
N PHE A 446 -12.87 15.68 4.23
CA PHE A 446 -13.42 14.84 3.19
C PHE A 446 -14.86 15.18 2.79
N ASP A 447 -15.59 16.01 3.55
CA ASP A 447 -17.00 16.32 3.24
C ASP A 447 -17.11 17.49 2.24
N HIS A 448 -16.61 17.23 1.06
CA HIS A 448 -16.73 18.10 -0.12
C HIS A 448 -16.87 17.24 -1.37
N ASP A 449 -17.28 17.84 -2.49
CA ASP A 449 -17.43 17.18 -3.80
C ASP A 449 -18.25 15.88 -3.77
N ARG A 450 -19.18 15.77 -2.80
CA ARG A 450 -20.02 14.58 -2.54
C ARG A 450 -19.21 13.33 -2.18
N ARG A 451 -18.03 13.48 -1.63
CA ARG A 451 -17.26 12.35 -1.09
C ARG A 451 -18.00 11.74 0.10
N ARG A 452 -17.61 10.54 0.48
CA ARG A 452 -18.20 9.77 1.57
C ARG A 452 -17.22 9.65 2.73
N PRO A 453 -17.66 9.33 3.95
CA PRO A 453 -16.77 9.06 5.07
C PRO A 453 -15.71 7.99 4.74
N SER A 454 -16.08 7.02 3.90
CA SER A 454 -15.18 5.95 3.44
C SER A 454 -13.97 6.43 2.62
N ALA A 455 -13.94 7.70 2.19
CA ALA A 455 -12.75 8.31 1.59
C ALA A 455 -11.59 8.41 2.60
N SER A 456 -11.90 8.50 3.90
CA SER A 456 -10.90 8.42 4.97
C SER A 456 -10.53 6.96 5.21
N VAL A 457 -9.33 6.53 4.82
CA VAL A 457 -8.75 5.25 5.23
C VAL A 457 -8.08 5.45 6.58
N ASN A 458 -8.72 4.91 7.61
CA ASN A 458 -8.32 5.09 9.01
C ASN A 458 -7.39 3.96 9.43
N PHE A 459 -6.28 4.28 10.05
CA PHE A 459 -5.34 3.28 10.56
C PHE A 459 -4.66 3.73 11.87
N LEU A 460 -4.23 2.78 12.66
CA LEU A 460 -3.44 3.00 13.87
C LEU A 460 -1.96 2.81 13.63
N ALA A 461 -1.63 1.82 12.80
CA ALA A 461 -0.29 1.44 12.38
C ALA A 461 -0.30 1.05 10.90
N SER A 462 0.85 1.13 10.25
CA SER A 462 1.12 0.67 8.89
C SER A 462 2.54 0.12 8.82
N HIS A 463 2.95 -0.41 7.67
CA HIS A 463 4.31 -0.90 7.46
C HIS A 463 5.38 0.14 7.81
N ASP A 464 5.09 1.42 7.57
CA ASP A 464 5.97 2.56 7.86
C ASP A 464 5.66 3.13 9.24
N GLY A 465 6.29 2.58 10.26
CA GLY A 465 6.13 2.99 11.63
C GLY A 465 6.18 1.82 12.64
N TYR A 466 5.72 2.10 13.86
CA TYR A 466 5.54 1.08 14.89
C TYR A 466 4.33 0.20 14.62
N THR A 467 4.40 -1.07 15.01
CA THR A 467 3.22 -1.93 15.18
C THR A 467 2.33 -1.40 16.31
N LEU A 468 1.08 -1.85 16.39
CA LEU A 468 0.20 -1.51 17.52
C LEU A 468 0.80 -1.92 18.88
N HIS A 469 1.50 -3.03 18.93
CA HIS A 469 2.19 -3.47 20.15
C HIS A 469 3.36 -2.54 20.50
N ASP A 470 4.17 -2.18 19.52
CA ASP A 470 5.32 -1.29 19.72
C ASP A 470 4.91 0.12 20.13
N LEU A 471 3.74 0.61 19.66
CA LEU A 471 3.18 1.91 20.05
C LEU A 471 2.95 2.06 21.56
N VAL A 472 2.68 0.98 22.26
CA VAL A 472 2.46 0.97 23.71
C VAL A 472 3.65 0.41 24.50
N THR A 473 4.75 0.07 23.82
CA THR A 473 5.90 -0.62 24.40
C THR A 473 7.18 0.21 24.30
N TYR A 474 7.32 1.01 23.24
CA TYR A 474 8.53 1.78 22.96
C TYR A 474 8.26 3.28 22.83
N GLU A 475 9.06 4.11 23.48
CA GLU A 475 9.09 5.57 23.25
C GLU A 475 10.21 5.96 22.29
N GLN A 476 11.30 5.19 22.27
CA GLN A 476 12.47 5.45 21.44
C GLN A 476 12.53 4.49 20.25
N ARG A 477 13.10 4.97 19.13
CA ARG A 477 13.37 4.14 17.96
C ARG A 477 14.52 3.17 18.25
N HIS A 478 14.35 1.92 17.87
CA HIS A 478 15.39 0.87 17.95
C HIS A 478 15.72 0.36 16.55
N ASN A 479 16.23 1.27 15.70
CA ASN A 479 16.52 1.04 14.27
C ASN A 479 17.97 0.65 13.99
N GLU A 480 18.76 0.27 15.02
CA GLU A 480 20.20 -0.02 14.90
C GLU A 480 20.47 -1.12 13.87
N ALA A 481 19.57 -2.10 13.74
CA ALA A 481 19.66 -3.17 12.75
C ALA A 481 19.68 -2.68 11.29
N ASN A 482 19.16 -1.48 11.03
CA ASN A 482 19.15 -0.88 9.68
C ASN A 482 20.53 -0.33 9.27
N GLY A 483 21.46 -0.18 10.21
CA GLY A 483 22.82 0.31 9.94
C GLY A 483 22.89 1.80 9.60
N GLU A 484 21.90 2.59 10.04
CA GLU A 484 21.79 4.05 9.83
C GLU A 484 21.92 4.84 11.14
N ASN A 485 22.58 4.26 12.14
CA ASN A 485 22.84 4.83 13.47
C ASN A 485 21.55 5.21 14.25
N GLY A 486 20.39 4.60 13.92
CA GLY A 486 19.11 4.91 14.54
C GLY A 486 18.55 6.28 14.19
N GLU A 487 19.06 6.94 13.14
CA GLU A 487 18.58 8.27 12.70
C GLU A 487 17.40 8.18 11.71
N ASP A 488 17.20 7.02 11.10
CA ASP A 488 16.13 6.73 10.15
C ASP A 488 14.77 6.51 10.82
N GLY A 489 13.69 6.54 10.02
CA GLY A 489 12.32 6.38 10.47
C GLY A 489 11.73 7.63 11.15
N HIS A 490 10.45 7.53 11.56
CA HIS A 490 9.73 8.64 12.17
C HIS A 490 10.31 9.02 13.54
N ALA A 491 10.59 10.31 13.74
CA ALA A 491 11.11 10.82 15.00
C ALA A 491 10.02 10.93 16.08
N ASN A 492 8.76 11.21 15.70
CA ASN A 492 7.62 11.32 16.59
C ASN A 492 6.58 10.26 16.20
N ASN A 493 6.39 9.26 17.07
CA ASN A 493 5.45 8.17 16.84
C ASN A 493 4.15 8.31 17.64
N HIS A 494 4.05 9.33 18.51
CA HIS A 494 2.96 9.45 19.48
C HIS A 494 2.76 8.14 20.29
N SER A 495 3.87 7.47 20.61
CA SER A 495 3.92 6.23 21.38
C SER A 495 4.14 6.50 22.88
N ARG A 496 3.86 5.50 23.72
CA ARG A 496 4.10 5.58 25.16
C ARG A 496 4.43 4.21 25.73
N ASN A 497 5.54 4.09 26.48
CA ASN A 497 6.02 2.83 27.05
C ASN A 497 5.38 2.42 28.38
N TRP A 498 4.58 3.31 28.97
CA TRP A 498 3.86 3.10 30.25
C TRP A 498 4.75 2.77 31.46
N GLY A 499 6.02 3.16 31.41
CA GLY A 499 6.96 3.03 32.53
C GLY A 499 8.10 2.02 32.33
N ALA A 500 8.10 1.28 31.22
CA ALA A 500 9.20 0.40 30.86
C ALA A 500 9.48 0.47 29.35
N GLU A 501 10.68 0.82 28.94
CA GLU A 501 11.10 0.80 27.54
C GLU A 501 11.33 -0.65 27.10
N GLY A 502 10.55 -1.12 26.12
CA GLY A 502 10.58 -2.51 25.67
C GLY A 502 9.69 -3.45 26.48
N GLU A 503 9.89 -4.75 26.24
CA GLU A 503 9.14 -5.81 26.93
C GLU A 503 9.42 -5.81 28.44
N THR A 504 8.41 -6.17 29.24
CA THR A 504 8.50 -6.22 30.71
C THR A 504 7.62 -7.34 31.28
N ASP A 505 8.02 -7.87 32.42
CA ASP A 505 7.22 -8.83 33.19
C ASP A 505 6.29 -8.14 34.21
N ASP A 506 6.29 -6.80 34.26
CA ASP A 506 5.43 -6.05 35.18
C ASP A 506 3.94 -6.18 34.76
N PRO A 507 3.09 -6.83 35.59
CA PRO A 507 1.71 -7.10 35.24
C PRO A 507 0.85 -5.84 35.16
N GLU A 508 1.16 -4.76 35.91
CA GLU A 508 0.41 -3.52 35.89
C GLU A 508 0.65 -2.74 34.58
N ILE A 509 1.92 -2.70 34.17
CA ILE A 509 2.31 -2.11 32.88
C ILE A 509 1.66 -2.87 31.73
N ASN A 510 1.75 -4.19 31.72
CA ASN A 510 1.18 -5.02 30.66
C ASN A 510 -0.34 -4.96 30.61
N ALA A 511 -1.02 -4.89 31.77
CA ALA A 511 -2.46 -4.69 31.83
C ALA A 511 -2.87 -3.33 31.22
N THR A 512 -2.13 -2.26 31.51
CA THR A 512 -2.35 -0.92 30.94
C THR A 512 -2.12 -0.91 29.42
N ARG A 513 -1.00 -1.48 28.94
CA ARG A 513 -0.70 -1.65 27.51
C ARG A 513 -1.82 -2.40 26.80
N GLY A 514 -2.30 -3.49 27.39
CA GLY A 514 -3.41 -4.28 26.86
C GLY A 514 -4.72 -3.50 26.78
N ALA A 515 -5.05 -2.72 27.81
CA ALA A 515 -6.24 -1.87 27.83
C ALA A 515 -6.18 -0.81 26.72
N VAL A 516 -5.05 -0.11 26.60
CA VAL A 516 -4.86 0.94 25.56
C VAL A 516 -4.94 0.37 24.15
N LYS A 517 -4.32 -0.79 23.87
CA LYS A 517 -4.45 -1.46 22.57
C LYS A 517 -5.89 -1.75 22.20
N ARG A 518 -6.67 -2.34 23.13
CA ARG A 518 -8.10 -2.62 22.90
C ARG A 518 -8.91 -1.35 22.70
N ALA A 519 -8.61 -0.29 23.44
CA ALA A 519 -9.30 0.99 23.31
C ALA A 519 -9.01 1.66 21.96
N MET A 520 -7.75 1.63 21.49
CA MET A 520 -7.38 2.10 20.16
C MET A 520 -8.09 1.31 19.04
N LEU A 521 -8.12 -0.02 19.12
CA LEU A 521 -8.84 -0.86 18.15
C LEU A 521 -10.34 -0.58 18.17
N ALA A 522 -10.95 -0.44 19.35
CA ALA A 522 -12.38 -0.09 19.46
C ALA A 522 -12.66 1.29 18.85
N THR A 523 -11.77 2.26 19.03
CA THR A 523 -11.86 3.59 18.40
C THR A 523 -11.79 3.48 16.88
N LEU A 524 -10.85 2.71 16.33
CA LEU A 524 -10.71 2.47 14.89
C LEU A 524 -12.01 1.94 14.29
N PHE A 525 -12.55 0.87 14.85
CA PHE A 525 -13.75 0.20 14.31
C PHE A 525 -15.06 0.90 14.63
N ALA A 526 -15.09 1.78 15.64
CA ALA A 526 -16.24 2.65 15.92
C ALA A 526 -16.24 3.94 15.09
N SER A 527 -15.13 4.31 14.46
CA SER A 527 -15.00 5.52 13.65
C SER A 527 -15.69 5.38 12.29
N ALA A 528 -16.26 6.47 11.79
CA ALA A 528 -16.67 6.57 10.40
C ALA A 528 -15.41 6.58 9.50
N GLY A 529 -15.51 6.00 8.31
CA GLY A 529 -14.36 5.82 7.40
C GLY A 529 -14.11 4.35 7.08
N THR A 530 -13.06 4.06 6.34
CA THR A 530 -12.62 2.69 5.99
C THR A 530 -11.49 2.28 6.92
N PRO A 531 -11.69 1.30 7.81
CA PRO A 531 -10.62 0.86 8.71
C PRO A 531 -9.59 0.00 7.99
N MET A 532 -8.31 0.24 8.28
CA MET A 532 -7.18 -0.58 7.89
C MET A 532 -6.45 -1.09 9.13
N LEU A 533 -6.19 -2.40 9.15
CA LEU A 533 -5.43 -3.11 10.19
C LEU A 533 -4.12 -3.60 9.59
N MET A 534 -3.00 -3.35 10.26
CA MET A 534 -1.70 -3.90 9.88
C MET A 534 -1.62 -5.37 10.30
N ALA A 535 -1.14 -6.23 9.42
CA ALA A 535 -1.02 -7.67 9.67
C ALA A 535 -0.22 -7.99 10.93
N GLY A 536 -0.87 -8.71 11.85
CA GLY A 536 -0.30 -9.13 13.11
C GLY A 536 -0.59 -8.20 14.30
N ASP A 537 -1.15 -7.01 14.08
CA ASP A 537 -1.57 -6.12 15.18
C ASP A 537 -2.62 -6.80 16.08
N GLU A 538 -3.44 -7.68 15.51
CA GLU A 538 -4.40 -8.52 16.22
C GLU A 538 -3.74 -9.64 17.05
N MET A 539 -2.46 -9.90 16.85
CA MET A 539 -1.69 -10.96 17.53
C MET A 539 -0.50 -10.44 18.36
N ASN A 540 -0.50 -9.17 18.71
CA ASN A 540 0.62 -8.54 19.44
C ASN A 540 1.97 -8.62 18.70
N ARG A 541 1.98 -8.54 17.37
CA ARG A 541 3.21 -8.50 16.57
C ARG A 541 4.08 -7.34 17.00
N THR A 542 5.38 -7.60 17.20
CA THR A 542 6.40 -6.59 17.49
C THR A 542 7.48 -6.57 16.40
N GLN A 543 8.03 -5.39 16.16
CA GLN A 543 9.26 -5.16 15.41
C GLN A 543 10.42 -4.76 16.36
N HIS A 544 10.22 -5.02 17.68
CA HIS A 544 11.19 -4.71 18.74
C HIS A 544 11.62 -3.24 18.78
N GLY A 545 10.65 -2.34 18.52
CA GLY A 545 10.89 -0.91 18.47
C GLY A 545 11.57 -0.41 17.19
N ASN A 546 11.74 -1.24 16.17
CA ASN A 546 12.14 -0.78 14.85
C ASN A 546 10.92 -0.20 14.11
N ASN A 547 10.92 1.12 13.88
CA ASN A 547 9.82 1.80 13.21
C ASN A 547 10.09 2.09 11.72
N ASN A 548 11.11 1.46 11.13
CA ASN A 548 11.49 1.64 9.73
C ASN A 548 12.11 0.34 9.17
N ALA A 549 11.37 -0.75 9.22
CA ALA A 549 11.87 -2.10 8.92
C ALA A 549 12.03 -2.37 7.41
N TYR A 550 12.25 -1.33 6.58
CA TYR A 550 12.29 -1.41 5.12
C TYR A 550 13.35 -2.37 4.56
N CYS A 551 14.43 -2.57 5.31
CA CYS A 551 15.57 -3.42 4.94
C CYS A 551 15.71 -4.69 5.81
N GLN A 552 14.67 -5.04 6.58
CA GLN A 552 14.68 -6.17 7.51
C GLN A 552 13.92 -7.38 6.93
N ASP A 553 14.55 -8.09 5.97
CA ASP A 553 14.03 -9.36 5.42
C ASP A 553 14.35 -10.53 6.39
N ASN A 554 13.85 -10.45 7.62
CA ASN A 554 14.09 -11.38 8.72
C ASN A 554 12.97 -11.35 9.77
N GLU A 555 13.19 -11.99 10.92
CA GLU A 555 12.23 -12.13 12.01
C GLU A 555 11.76 -10.80 12.62
N ILE A 556 12.49 -9.69 12.46
CA ILE A 556 12.02 -8.36 12.88
C ILE A 556 10.72 -8.00 12.15
N SER A 557 10.65 -8.31 10.86
CA SER A 557 9.50 -7.96 10.00
C SER A 557 8.48 -9.07 9.85
N TYR A 558 8.90 -10.34 9.98
CA TYR A 558 8.02 -11.47 9.71
C TYR A 558 6.98 -11.67 10.82
N LEU A 559 5.76 -12.02 10.43
CA LEU A 559 4.72 -12.38 11.37
C LEU A 559 5.02 -13.72 12.02
N ASN A 560 5.20 -13.69 13.34
CA ASN A 560 5.35 -14.90 14.13
C ASN A 560 3.98 -15.51 14.46
N TRP A 561 3.57 -16.53 13.72
CA TRP A 561 2.29 -17.22 13.92
C TRP A 561 2.19 -17.99 15.25
N GLN A 562 3.30 -18.25 15.94
CA GLN A 562 3.28 -18.90 17.25
C GLN A 562 2.65 -17.98 18.31
N LEU A 563 2.71 -16.66 18.14
CA LEU A 563 1.99 -15.68 18.98
C LEU A 563 0.49 -16.01 19.09
N GLY A 564 -0.13 -16.52 18.02
CA GLY A 564 -1.54 -16.92 18.02
C GLY A 564 -1.87 -18.07 18.98
N ALA A 565 -0.89 -18.78 19.53
CA ALA A 565 -1.08 -19.79 20.58
C ALA A 565 -1.06 -19.20 22.00
N GLU A 566 -0.52 -18.00 22.18
CA GLU A 566 -0.47 -17.30 23.46
C GLU A 566 -1.87 -16.79 23.85
N GLU A 567 -2.18 -16.80 25.14
CA GLU A 567 -3.50 -16.46 25.64
C GLU A 567 -3.89 -15.01 25.30
N ASP A 568 -3.01 -14.06 25.57
CA ASP A 568 -3.24 -12.63 25.33
C ASP A 568 -3.47 -12.33 23.83
N SER A 569 -2.72 -12.98 22.96
CA SER A 569 -2.88 -12.84 21.50
C SER A 569 -4.17 -13.48 21.00
N ARG A 570 -4.55 -14.65 21.52
CA ARG A 570 -5.85 -15.27 21.20
C ARG A 570 -7.03 -14.39 21.62
N MET A 571 -6.94 -13.80 22.82
CA MET A 571 -7.94 -12.86 23.32
C MET A 571 -8.02 -11.62 22.43
N LEU A 572 -6.90 -11.04 22.03
CA LEU A 572 -6.87 -9.87 21.16
C LEU A 572 -7.40 -10.17 19.75
N MET A 573 -7.07 -11.33 19.16
CA MET A 573 -7.63 -11.79 17.89
C MET A 573 -9.17 -11.93 17.98
N ALA A 574 -9.67 -12.60 19.01
CA ALA A 574 -11.12 -12.78 19.23
C ALA A 574 -11.82 -11.43 19.43
N PHE A 575 -11.19 -10.53 20.16
CA PHE A 575 -11.67 -9.17 20.39
C PHE A 575 -11.73 -8.36 19.09
N THR A 576 -10.67 -8.39 18.28
CA THR A 576 -10.60 -7.72 16.98
C THR A 576 -11.67 -8.25 16.02
N ALA A 577 -11.82 -9.57 15.93
CA ALA A 577 -12.88 -10.20 15.13
C ALA A 577 -14.29 -9.76 15.58
N ARG A 578 -14.51 -9.64 16.90
CA ARG A 578 -15.78 -9.15 17.46
C ARG A 578 -16.04 -7.70 17.09
N LEU A 579 -15.04 -6.82 17.13
CA LEU A 579 -15.17 -5.43 16.71
C LEU A 579 -15.57 -5.33 15.23
N ILE A 580 -14.93 -6.08 14.36
CA ILE A 580 -15.24 -6.13 12.93
C ILE A 580 -16.67 -6.66 12.71
N ALA A 581 -17.07 -7.71 13.42
CA ALA A 581 -18.42 -8.26 13.34
C ALA A 581 -19.50 -7.26 13.80
N LEU A 582 -19.23 -6.50 14.88
CA LEU A 582 -20.12 -5.43 15.34
C LEU A 582 -20.25 -4.33 14.29
N ARG A 583 -19.12 -3.90 13.70
CA ARG A 583 -19.12 -2.91 12.62
C ARG A 583 -19.95 -3.38 11.41
N HIS A 584 -19.84 -4.63 11.02
CA HIS A 584 -20.65 -5.18 9.91
C HIS A 584 -22.15 -5.27 10.25
N ARG A 585 -22.47 -5.46 11.51
CA ARG A 585 -23.85 -5.64 11.98
C ARG A 585 -24.61 -4.32 12.14
N TYR A 586 -23.97 -3.26 12.67
CA TYR A 586 -24.64 -2.01 13.05
C TYR A 586 -24.27 -0.88 12.05
N GLU A 587 -25.31 -0.27 11.45
CA GLU A 587 -25.11 0.79 10.46
C GLU A 587 -24.55 2.06 11.07
N SER A 588 -24.87 2.35 12.32
CA SER A 588 -24.33 3.49 13.07
C SER A 588 -22.81 3.44 13.30
N LEU A 589 -22.18 2.26 13.19
CA LEU A 589 -20.72 2.14 13.25
C LEU A 589 -20.03 2.35 11.88
N ARG A 590 -20.79 2.34 10.79
CA ARG A 590 -20.29 2.50 9.42
C ARG A 590 -21.18 3.40 8.57
N PRO A 591 -21.43 4.64 9.00
CA PRO A 591 -22.31 5.53 8.25
C PRO A 591 -21.80 5.73 6.82
N SER A 592 -22.71 5.60 5.85
CA SER A 592 -22.40 5.79 4.42
C SER A 592 -22.36 7.27 4.00
N HIS A 593 -22.79 8.17 4.89
CA HIS A 593 -22.81 9.62 4.70
C HIS A 593 -22.26 10.31 5.94
N PHE A 594 -21.75 11.52 5.76
CA PHE A 594 -21.39 12.36 6.91
C PHE A 594 -22.64 12.74 7.69
N LEU A 595 -22.51 12.79 9.03
CA LEU A 595 -23.57 13.13 9.96
C LEU A 595 -23.34 14.54 10.48
N HIS A 596 -24.35 15.41 10.34
CA HIS A 596 -24.25 16.85 10.62
C HIS A 596 -25.13 17.32 11.79
N GLY A 597 -25.65 16.42 12.60
CA GLY A 597 -26.56 16.78 13.66
C GLY A 597 -27.99 17.05 13.16
N GLU A 598 -28.39 16.48 12.04
CA GLU A 598 -29.74 16.60 11.50
C GLU A 598 -30.73 15.79 12.32
N VAL A 599 -31.95 16.33 12.49
CA VAL A 599 -33.04 15.65 13.24
C VAL A 599 -33.55 14.45 12.43
N VAL A 600 -33.53 13.27 13.04
CA VAL A 600 -33.95 12.00 12.42
C VAL A 600 -35.13 11.32 13.10
N SER A 601 -35.67 11.91 14.16
CA SER A 601 -36.87 11.40 14.83
C SER A 601 -37.89 12.51 15.15
N PRO A 602 -39.17 12.20 15.29
CA PRO A 602 -40.20 13.18 15.72
C PRO A 602 -39.89 13.85 17.05
N ASP A 603 -39.16 13.17 17.94
CA ASP A 603 -38.79 13.66 19.26
C ASP A 603 -37.54 14.56 19.25
N GLY A 604 -37.06 14.97 18.06
CA GLY A 604 -35.94 15.90 17.92
C GLY A 604 -34.56 15.26 18.12
N ILE A 605 -34.44 13.93 18.02
CA ILE A 605 -33.16 13.25 18.12
C ILE A 605 -32.33 13.52 16.84
N THR A 606 -31.11 13.97 17.04
CA THR A 606 -30.16 14.25 15.95
C THR A 606 -29.35 13.02 15.59
N ASN A 607 -28.96 12.91 14.31
CA ASN A 607 -28.13 11.80 13.79
C ASN A 607 -26.71 11.75 14.38
N LEU A 608 -26.22 12.88 14.93
CA LEU A 608 -24.94 13.00 15.63
C LEU A 608 -25.08 13.95 16.82
N ALA A 609 -24.58 13.55 17.99
CA ALA A 609 -24.50 14.41 19.17
C ALA A 609 -23.32 14.00 20.07
N TRP A 610 -22.78 14.97 20.81
CA TRP A 610 -21.62 14.83 21.67
C TRP A 610 -21.95 15.27 23.09
N PHE A 611 -21.51 14.50 24.07
CA PHE A 611 -21.79 14.75 25.46
C PHE A 611 -20.57 14.57 26.34
N ASP A 612 -20.58 15.25 27.47
CA ASP A 612 -19.62 14.98 28.55
C ASP A 612 -20.01 13.70 29.35
N GLN A 613 -19.20 13.35 30.32
CA GLN A 613 -19.48 12.21 31.22
C GLN A 613 -20.75 12.37 32.07
N HIS A 614 -21.29 13.60 32.21
CA HIS A 614 -22.51 13.88 32.94
C HIS A 614 -23.77 13.85 32.05
N GLY A 615 -23.60 13.40 30.77
CA GLY A 615 -24.68 13.31 29.80
C GLY A 615 -25.17 14.67 29.29
N GLN A 616 -24.41 15.74 29.52
CA GLN A 616 -24.73 17.08 29.03
C GLN A 616 -24.07 17.32 27.66
N PRO A 617 -24.78 17.99 26.73
CA PRO A 617 -24.17 18.40 25.46
C PRO A 617 -22.91 19.22 25.71
N LEU A 618 -21.84 18.93 24.93
CA LEU A 618 -20.59 19.65 25.04
C LEU A 618 -20.76 21.11 24.60
N THR A 619 -20.36 22.05 25.48
CA THR A 619 -20.28 23.47 25.17
C THR A 619 -18.96 23.82 24.45
N PRO A 620 -18.84 25.00 23.78
CA PRO A 620 -17.57 25.45 23.21
C PRO A 620 -16.40 25.40 24.20
N GLU A 621 -16.64 25.85 25.45
CA GLU A 621 -15.62 25.86 26.51
C GLU A 621 -15.19 24.44 26.89
N ALA A 622 -16.16 23.50 26.93
CA ALA A 622 -15.88 22.10 27.22
C ALA A 622 -15.04 21.44 26.11
N TRP A 623 -15.21 21.83 24.85
CA TRP A 623 -14.36 21.33 23.76
C TRP A 623 -12.89 21.72 23.92
N ASP A 624 -12.64 22.92 24.44
CA ASP A 624 -11.29 23.49 24.59
C ASP A 624 -10.62 23.11 25.93
N GLU A 625 -11.25 22.28 26.76
CA GLU A 625 -10.67 21.84 28.04
C GLU A 625 -9.45 20.93 27.82
N PRO A 626 -8.23 21.38 28.20
CA PRO A 626 -7.00 20.68 27.84
C PRO A 626 -6.88 19.28 28.46
N GLU A 627 -7.37 19.10 29.68
CA GLU A 627 -7.22 17.87 30.45
C GLU A 627 -8.43 16.93 30.34
N ALA A 628 -9.36 17.20 29.41
CA ALA A 628 -10.51 16.35 29.20
C ALA A 628 -10.09 15.01 28.58
N ARG A 629 -10.39 13.92 29.33
CA ARG A 629 -10.04 12.52 28.95
C ARG A 629 -11.26 11.67 28.65
N THR A 630 -12.46 12.23 28.73
CA THR A 630 -13.74 11.53 28.51
C THR A 630 -14.50 12.14 27.35
N LEU A 631 -15.23 11.28 26.62
CA LEU A 631 -16.08 11.71 25.52
C LEU A 631 -17.23 10.71 25.33
N THR A 632 -18.43 11.21 25.10
CA THR A 632 -19.58 10.41 24.69
C THR A 632 -20.04 10.84 23.31
N LEU A 633 -20.04 9.89 22.38
CA LEU A 633 -20.63 10.03 21.05
C LEU A 633 -21.98 9.31 21.01
N ARG A 634 -23.04 9.99 20.54
CA ARG A 634 -24.30 9.36 20.14
C ARG A 634 -24.50 9.49 18.64
N ARG A 635 -24.71 8.37 17.96
CA ARG A 635 -25.20 8.33 16.58
C ARG A 635 -26.61 7.78 16.54
N ALA A 636 -27.43 8.30 15.64
CA ALA A 636 -28.78 7.83 15.39
C ALA A 636 -29.00 7.63 13.90
N VAL A 637 -29.36 6.41 13.51
CA VAL A 637 -29.50 6.03 12.11
C VAL A 637 -30.91 5.46 11.89
N PRO A 638 -31.73 6.08 11.02
CA PRO A 638 -33.00 5.50 10.59
C PRO A 638 -32.80 4.20 9.83
N LEU A 639 -33.48 3.14 10.24
CA LEU A 639 -33.46 1.84 9.60
C LEU A 639 -34.63 1.65 8.63
N PRO A 640 -34.50 0.79 7.59
CA PRO A 640 -35.58 0.51 6.63
C PRO A 640 -36.88 0.00 7.26
N ASN A 641 -36.82 -0.56 8.46
CA ASN A 641 -37.99 -1.06 9.21
C ASN A 641 -38.77 0.04 10.00
N GLY A 642 -38.39 1.31 9.84
CA GLY A 642 -38.98 2.45 10.51
C GLY A 642 -38.41 2.76 11.89
N LYS A 643 -37.59 1.91 12.47
CA LYS A 643 -36.91 2.17 13.74
C LYS A 643 -35.70 3.06 13.56
N VAL A 644 -35.30 3.75 14.64
CA VAL A 644 -34.02 4.47 14.68
C VAL A 644 -33.03 3.70 15.56
N GLU A 645 -31.92 3.28 15.01
CA GLU A 645 -30.79 2.68 15.74
C GLU A 645 -30.01 3.79 16.44
N LEU A 646 -29.89 3.68 17.76
CA LEU A 646 -29.06 4.55 18.58
C LEU A 646 -27.80 3.82 19.00
N MET A 647 -26.63 4.44 18.79
CA MET A 647 -25.33 3.94 19.23
C MET A 647 -24.67 4.97 20.15
N LEU A 648 -24.32 4.55 21.37
CA LEU A 648 -23.41 5.31 22.22
C LEU A 648 -22.02 4.70 22.21
N VAL A 649 -21.02 5.57 22.06
CA VAL A 649 -19.62 5.24 22.23
C VAL A 649 -19.10 6.06 23.40
N LEU A 650 -18.84 5.39 24.52
CA LEU A 650 -18.30 6.01 25.75
C LEU A 650 -16.80 5.78 25.77
N LEU A 651 -16.02 6.84 25.80
CA LEU A 651 -14.55 6.78 25.80
C LEU A 651 -14.00 7.37 27.10
N ASN A 652 -13.17 6.62 27.79
CA ASN A 652 -12.45 7.02 28.98
C ASN A 652 -10.93 6.79 28.81
N ALA A 653 -10.16 7.82 28.54
CA ALA A 653 -8.71 7.79 28.50
C ALA A 653 -8.05 8.24 29.82
N ASP A 654 -8.83 8.40 30.89
CA ASP A 654 -8.30 8.66 32.24
C ASP A 654 -7.66 7.41 32.83
N SER A 655 -6.74 7.60 33.73
CA SER A 655 -6.09 6.54 34.53
C SER A 655 -7.00 5.98 35.64
N ALA A 656 -8.20 6.51 35.80
CA ALA A 656 -9.21 6.05 36.74
C ALA A 656 -10.53 5.72 36.05
N ALA A 657 -11.29 4.79 36.62
CA ALA A 657 -12.66 4.52 36.16
C ALA A 657 -13.56 5.75 36.32
N GLN A 658 -14.42 6.00 35.34
CA GLN A 658 -15.35 7.13 35.31
C GLN A 658 -16.79 6.67 35.22
N GLU A 659 -17.68 7.37 35.94
CA GLU A 659 -19.14 7.17 35.84
C GLU A 659 -19.71 8.06 34.72
N PHE A 660 -20.37 7.44 33.75
CA PHE A 660 -21.05 8.13 32.65
C PHE A 660 -22.55 8.13 32.87
N LEU A 661 -23.17 9.29 32.88
CA LEU A 661 -24.64 9.42 32.78
C LEU A 661 -25.02 9.25 31.29
N LEU A 662 -25.91 8.32 30.98
CA LEU A 662 -26.33 8.08 29.62
C LEU A 662 -27.24 9.22 29.14
N PRO A 663 -26.91 9.88 28.02
CA PRO A 663 -27.71 10.96 27.47
C PRO A 663 -29.04 10.42 26.93
N GLY A 664 -30.09 11.25 27.00
CA GLY A 664 -31.40 10.89 26.43
C GLY A 664 -31.32 10.61 24.90
N PRO A 665 -32.31 9.94 24.35
CA PRO A 665 -33.61 9.55 24.98
C PRO A 665 -33.46 8.33 25.89
N GLU A 666 -34.40 8.17 26.83
CA GLU A 666 -34.49 6.96 27.62
C GLU A 666 -34.93 5.78 26.74
N VAL A 667 -34.04 4.82 26.57
CA VAL A 667 -34.27 3.57 25.84
C VAL A 667 -33.68 2.40 26.63
N ASN A 668 -34.10 1.19 26.30
CA ASN A 668 -33.46 -0.02 26.82
C ASN A 668 -32.10 -0.21 26.15
N TRP A 669 -31.04 0.17 26.84
CA TRP A 669 -29.68 0.01 26.34
C TRP A 669 -29.21 -1.44 26.44
N THR A 670 -28.51 -1.89 25.44
CA THR A 670 -27.76 -3.15 25.43
C THR A 670 -26.28 -2.82 25.31
N MET A 671 -25.45 -3.24 26.25
CA MET A 671 -24.02 -3.19 26.16
C MET A 671 -23.57 -4.22 25.11
N LEU A 672 -22.98 -3.76 24.03
CA LEU A 672 -22.43 -4.60 22.96
C LEU A 672 -20.99 -5.02 23.25
N LEU A 673 -20.22 -4.12 23.85
CA LEU A 673 -18.80 -4.29 24.11
C LEU A 673 -18.37 -3.41 25.28
N ASP A 674 -17.51 -3.95 26.13
CA ASP A 674 -16.66 -3.24 27.07
C ASP A 674 -15.22 -3.69 26.85
N THR A 675 -14.32 -2.76 26.51
CA THR A 675 -12.91 -3.10 26.25
C THR A 675 -12.13 -3.52 27.50
N ALA A 676 -12.62 -3.16 28.69
CA ALA A 676 -12.09 -3.63 29.96
C ALA A 676 -12.46 -5.10 30.25
N LEU A 677 -13.59 -5.55 29.70
CA LEU A 677 -14.13 -6.90 29.85
C LEU A 677 -14.39 -7.55 28.48
N PRO A 678 -13.33 -7.80 27.70
CA PRO A 678 -13.42 -8.16 26.28
C PRO A 678 -14.20 -9.45 26.01
N GLU A 679 -14.29 -10.35 26.97
CA GLU A 679 -14.98 -11.64 26.85
C GLU A 679 -16.47 -11.57 27.19
N VAL A 680 -16.92 -10.49 27.84
CA VAL A 680 -18.33 -10.38 28.26
C VAL A 680 -19.24 -10.26 27.04
N ALA A 681 -20.21 -11.14 26.96
CA ALA A 681 -21.21 -11.13 25.90
C ALA A 681 -22.11 -9.88 26.01
N ALA A 682 -22.77 -9.52 24.91
CA ALA A 682 -23.74 -8.44 24.90
C ALA A 682 -24.84 -8.72 25.95
N CYS A 683 -25.14 -7.73 26.79
CA CYS A 683 -26.15 -7.85 27.86
C CYS A 683 -26.96 -6.55 28.04
N PRO A 684 -28.20 -6.63 28.50
CA PRO A 684 -28.98 -5.45 28.88
C PRO A 684 -28.26 -4.62 29.94
N LEU A 685 -28.39 -3.31 29.86
CA LEU A 685 -27.91 -2.37 30.85
C LEU A 685 -29.16 -1.70 31.53
N ASP A 686 -29.53 -2.19 32.70
CA ASP A 686 -30.71 -1.70 33.44
C ASP A 686 -30.37 -0.48 34.32
N ALA A 687 -29.65 0.48 33.76
CA ALA A 687 -29.23 1.67 34.50
C ALA A 687 -29.15 2.90 33.58
N SER A 688 -29.40 4.08 34.15
CA SER A 688 -29.16 5.37 33.50
C SER A 688 -27.67 5.79 33.55
N ARG A 689 -26.79 4.93 34.04
CA ARG A 689 -25.36 5.17 34.24
C ARG A 689 -24.54 3.97 33.78
N ALA A 690 -23.35 4.23 33.27
CA ALA A 690 -22.37 3.21 32.94
C ALA A 690 -21.04 3.56 33.61
N ARG A 691 -20.41 2.58 34.25
CA ARG A 691 -19.04 2.72 34.73
C ARG A 691 -18.11 2.23 33.63
N VAL A 692 -17.24 3.12 33.17
CA VAL A 692 -16.20 2.84 32.15
C VAL A 692 -14.85 2.83 32.84
N GLU A 693 -14.15 1.71 32.80
CA GLU A 693 -12.84 1.54 33.47
C GLU A 693 -11.77 2.44 32.84
N ALA A 694 -10.61 2.54 33.49
CA ALA A 694 -9.46 3.28 33.00
C ALA A 694 -9.05 2.79 31.59
N TYR A 695 -8.73 3.71 30.69
CA TYR A 695 -8.31 3.42 29.31
C TYR A 695 -9.25 2.47 28.56
N ALA A 696 -10.55 2.70 28.67
CA ALA A 696 -11.57 1.82 28.12
C ALA A 696 -12.58 2.55 27.21
N VAL A 697 -13.20 1.75 26.34
CA VAL A 697 -14.33 2.13 25.47
C VAL A 697 -15.49 1.19 25.75
N MET A 698 -16.71 1.74 25.85
CA MET A 698 -17.94 0.95 25.95
C MET A 698 -18.87 1.31 24.79
N LEU A 699 -19.42 0.30 24.12
CA LEU A 699 -20.42 0.44 23.06
C LEU A 699 -21.77 0.01 23.56
N LEU A 700 -22.77 0.90 23.45
CA LEU A 700 -24.17 0.62 23.81
C LEU A 700 -25.07 0.83 22.59
N VAL A 701 -26.06 -0.05 22.42
CA VAL A 701 -27.07 0.10 21.36
C VAL A 701 -28.46 0.16 21.98
N GLY A 702 -29.33 1.01 21.43
CA GLY A 702 -30.74 1.11 21.74
C GLY A 702 -31.55 1.42 20.49
N TRP A 703 -32.87 1.34 20.57
CA TRP A 703 -33.74 1.60 19.43
C TRP A 703 -34.92 2.47 19.84
N LEU A 704 -35.27 3.42 18.97
CA LEU A 704 -36.55 4.12 18.99
C LEU A 704 -37.53 3.43 18.05
N PRO A 705 -38.85 3.50 18.38
CA PRO A 705 -39.91 2.94 17.56
C PRO A 705 -39.93 3.48 16.14
#